data_c4b5b24393c7c341966aa728f38d9835
#
_entry.id   c4b5b24393c7c341966aa728f38d9835
#
_cell.length_a   1.000
_cell.length_b   1.000
_cell.length_c   1.000
_cell.angle_alpha   90.00
_cell.angle_beta   90.00
_cell.angle_gamma   90.00
#
_symmetry.space_group_name_H-M   'P 1'
#
loop_
_entity.id
_entity.type
_entity.pdbx_description
1 polymer ?
#
loop_
_entity_poly.entity_id
_entity_poly.type
_entity_poly.pdbx_seq_one_letter_code
_entity_poly.pdbx_strand_id
1 'polypeptide(L)'
;MTKLRAIPVLILWLILSCVALAVASAPLRALEIEFNGGPVRRDILAIYDSHHEKTAQTSRLHQFAEMPLNWLGFQLTYHDVNGPLPPLEQLSKFRGVVTWFIEPLEPSERYLAWLDGATAAGLKLVVFSDMAPGSPPRSDRVSAKIHARLGLDATHDHMSVTHRVKVNVETPEMMGFEHPLDKVLPDFRVIHRIDPRVTVHLAAELPGRKDEPPSVLVATGPGGGYVADEFSMVFDANTDRVRWTLNPFLFLKLALARERMPVPDVTTLSGRRVYFSQIDGDGWNNVSQIDGYRQSQTLSADVVRKDAIEAFPDLPVSVGVIAGDMQPELGGSLAGREVAKKIYALPQVEVASHTYTHPFDWKFFEAYSRAKEEELIDKVRATTLPMIERARRMAFAIAGQSSPLDLSSRYVAGSSDLPRTYLKEPFDLNHEVAGALAYSESLAPPGKKAMLYQWSGNCLPFEGAIATTRAAGVRNMNGGDSRLDAEFPSVFYVPPIAKPVGGQRQIYSGNSNENTYTNDWTGPYYGFSLLGETVRNTETPRRLKPFNIYYHMYSGERESALAALRQNLLLARSSSLTPVSASHYAAIADDFATVTLTRIDAQSWSVGNRGQLQTVRFDDADGLLVDIEKSRGVLGSTRHVGGAMYVSLDPAVETSIVTLMSRPADGAPVYTGPGAQLVSSRWFLRGYAVNGCGFDVTAEGYGFGDMLWQTAPGRKFEVTAERDGQVLARTDAVADAAGAVQFTVQSDAIAPVKLRFACHE
;
A
#
# COMPACT_ATOMS: atom_id res chain seq x y z
N MET A 1 -13.17 75.59 29.62
CA MET A 1 -13.78 74.77 30.66
C MET A 1 -14.66 73.76 29.94
N THR A 2 -14.48 72.48 29.86
CA THR A 2 -13.76 71.47 30.68
C THR A 2 -13.43 70.25 29.80
N LYS A 3 -12.22 69.78 29.91
CA LYS A 3 -11.76 68.47 29.30
C LYS A 3 -12.37 67.31 30.08
N LEU A 4 -13.01 66.37 29.45
CA LEU A 4 -13.27 65.02 30.00
C LEU A 4 -12.83 63.99 28.99
N ARG A 5 -11.71 63.39 29.28
CA ARG A 5 -11.28 62.01 29.43
C ARG A 5 -12.03 60.95 28.61
N ALA A 6 -11.43 60.57 27.51
CA ALA A 6 -11.71 59.38 26.76
C ALA A 6 -10.57 58.38 26.94
N ILE A 7 -10.55 57.64 28.06
CA ILE A 7 -9.75 56.39 28.20
C ILE A 7 -10.44 55.58 29.31
N PRO A 8 -11.37 54.68 28.95
CA PRO A 8 -11.22 53.30 29.38
C PRO A 8 -11.83 52.21 28.44
N VAL A 9 -12.25 52.55 27.23
CA VAL A 9 -12.91 51.57 26.34
C VAL A 9 -11.89 50.66 25.64
N LEU A 10 -10.69 51.21 25.37
CA LEU A 10 -9.65 50.40 24.66
C LEU A 10 -9.01 49.29 25.50
N ILE A 11 -8.96 49.48 26.82
CA ILE A 11 -8.39 48.49 27.76
C ILE A 11 -9.37 47.32 27.97
N LEU A 12 -10.66 47.58 27.95
CA LEU A 12 -11.71 46.57 28.09
C LEU A 12 -11.78 45.65 26.85
N TRP A 13 -11.54 46.21 25.64
CA TRP A 13 -11.47 45.42 24.40
C TRP A 13 -10.22 44.57 24.31
N LEU A 14 -9.07 45.02 24.81
CA LEU A 14 -7.84 44.25 24.88
C LEU A 14 -7.93 43.08 25.88
N ILE A 15 -8.60 43.26 27.01
CA ILE A 15 -8.80 42.22 28.01
C ILE A 15 -9.83 41.20 27.52
N LEU A 16 -10.90 41.58 26.85
CA LEU A 16 -11.85 40.67 26.23
C LEU A 16 -11.24 39.90 25.05
N SER A 17 -10.36 40.52 24.25
CA SER A 17 -9.66 39.83 23.16
C SER A 17 -8.63 38.82 23.66
N CYS A 18 -7.93 39.11 24.77
CA CYS A 18 -7.02 38.15 25.39
C CYS A 18 -7.73 36.99 26.08
N VAL A 19 -8.94 37.20 26.62
CA VAL A 19 -9.74 36.12 27.23
C VAL A 19 -10.38 35.24 26.13
N ALA A 20 -10.81 35.84 24.99
CA ALA A 20 -11.31 35.05 23.86
C ALA A 20 -10.24 34.23 23.13
N LEU A 21 -8.96 34.71 23.08
CA LEU A 21 -7.85 33.92 22.55
C LEU A 21 -7.33 32.86 23.53
N ALA A 22 -7.57 33.01 24.83
CA ALA A 22 -7.16 32.01 25.83
C ALA A 22 -8.15 30.84 25.98
N VAL A 23 -9.37 30.96 25.46
CA VAL A 23 -10.37 29.88 25.47
C VAL A 23 -10.29 29.02 24.22
N ALA A 24 -9.60 29.46 23.13
CA ALA A 24 -9.46 28.73 21.87
C ALA A 24 -8.25 27.80 21.79
N SER A 25 -7.45 27.70 22.87
CA SER A 25 -6.29 26.80 22.91
C SER A 25 -6.22 25.97 24.19
N ALA A 26 -7.35 25.40 24.62
CA ALA A 26 -7.29 24.30 25.58
C ALA A 26 -6.81 23.05 24.80
N PRO A 27 -5.62 22.49 25.09
CA PRO A 27 -5.25 21.22 24.51
C PRO A 27 -6.32 20.21 24.91
N LEU A 28 -6.84 19.47 23.93
CA LEU A 28 -7.58 18.23 24.15
C LEU A 28 -6.72 17.34 25.08
N ARG A 29 -6.93 17.43 26.39
CA ARG A 29 -6.39 16.46 27.31
C ARG A 29 -7.04 15.12 26.95
N ALA A 30 -6.29 14.30 26.24
CA ALA A 30 -6.61 12.90 26.09
C ALA A 30 -6.89 12.34 27.49
N LEU A 31 -8.07 11.79 27.70
CA LEU A 31 -8.35 10.93 28.84
C LEU A 31 -7.27 9.83 28.82
N GLU A 32 -6.29 9.93 29.72
CA GLU A 32 -5.37 8.84 30.01
C GLU A 32 -6.22 7.70 30.58
N ILE A 33 -6.60 6.77 29.71
CA ILE A 33 -7.08 5.48 30.13
C ILE A 33 -5.86 4.81 30.76
N GLU A 34 -5.92 4.49 32.07
CA GLU A 34 -4.93 3.61 32.75
C GLU A 34 -4.85 2.32 31.95
N PHE A 35 -3.83 2.20 31.13
CA PHE A 35 -3.61 1.06 30.27
C PHE A 35 -2.58 0.17 30.98
N ASN A 36 -3.03 -0.93 31.56
CA ASN A 36 -2.17 -2.06 31.90
C ASN A 36 -1.58 -2.61 30.61
N GLY A 37 -0.26 -2.85 30.53
CA GLY A 37 0.45 -3.36 29.37
C GLY A 37 -0.24 -4.60 28.77
N GLY A 38 0.00 -4.86 27.48
CA GLY A 38 -0.62 -6.01 26.81
C GLY A 38 -0.57 -5.94 25.28
N PRO A 39 -1.09 -6.97 24.61
CA PRO A 39 -1.07 -7.03 23.14
C PRO A 39 -1.91 -5.92 22.52
N VAL A 40 -1.36 -5.25 21.50
CA VAL A 40 -2.06 -4.27 20.68
C VAL A 40 -2.85 -5.02 19.64
N ARG A 41 -4.18 -4.99 19.74
CA ARG A 41 -5.06 -5.64 18.74
C ARG A 41 -5.01 -4.86 17.43
N ARG A 42 -4.64 -5.52 16.36
CA ARG A 42 -4.56 -4.95 15.00
C ARG A 42 -5.62 -5.50 14.06
N ASP A 43 -6.28 -6.60 14.43
CA ASP A 43 -7.30 -7.23 13.60
C ASP A 43 -8.62 -6.48 13.69
N ILE A 44 -9.20 -6.16 12.54
CA ILE A 44 -10.54 -5.61 12.36
C ILE A 44 -11.40 -6.65 11.66
N LEU A 45 -12.57 -6.90 12.20
CA LEU A 45 -13.55 -7.79 11.58
C LEU A 45 -14.35 -7.00 10.55
N ALA A 46 -14.17 -7.33 9.28
CA ALA A 46 -14.85 -6.71 8.15
C ALA A 46 -16.03 -7.59 7.72
N ILE A 47 -17.25 -7.12 7.93
CA ILE A 47 -18.46 -7.87 7.56
C ILE A 47 -18.99 -7.32 6.24
N TYR A 48 -19.05 -8.17 5.21
CA TYR A 48 -19.55 -7.86 3.88
C TYR A 48 -20.73 -8.76 3.50
N ASP A 49 -21.47 -8.40 2.45
CA ASP A 49 -22.64 -9.15 1.96
C ASP A 49 -22.34 -9.74 0.58
N SER A 50 -22.12 -11.05 0.51
CA SER A 50 -21.84 -11.75 -0.76
C SER A 50 -23.00 -11.73 -1.76
N HIS A 51 -24.24 -11.51 -1.34
CA HIS A 51 -25.39 -11.40 -2.24
C HIS A 51 -25.27 -10.18 -3.16
N HIS A 52 -24.76 -9.06 -2.64
CA HIS A 52 -24.61 -7.79 -3.38
C HIS A 52 -23.17 -7.54 -3.83
N GLU A 53 -22.20 -7.83 -2.98
CA GLU A 53 -20.79 -7.52 -3.21
C GLU A 53 -19.97 -8.69 -3.79
N LYS A 54 -20.57 -9.89 -3.89
CA LYS A 54 -20.03 -11.15 -4.44
C LYS A 54 -18.88 -11.76 -3.63
N THR A 55 -17.81 -11.03 -3.39
CA THR A 55 -16.61 -11.50 -2.70
C THR A 55 -16.05 -10.43 -1.76
N ALA A 56 -15.20 -10.84 -0.82
CA ALA A 56 -14.47 -9.90 0.03
C ALA A 56 -13.72 -8.83 -0.79
N GLN A 57 -13.14 -9.21 -1.92
CA GLN A 57 -12.32 -8.33 -2.75
C GLN A 57 -13.12 -7.30 -3.54
N THR A 58 -14.38 -7.58 -3.83
CA THR A 58 -15.30 -6.65 -4.48
C THR A 58 -16.15 -5.87 -3.50
N SER A 59 -15.96 -6.11 -2.18
CA SER A 59 -16.65 -5.37 -1.14
C SER A 59 -16.15 -3.93 -1.03
N ARG A 60 -17.04 -3.03 -0.63
CA ARG A 60 -16.68 -1.63 -0.32
C ARG A 60 -15.60 -1.53 0.75
N LEU A 61 -15.60 -2.46 1.70
CA LEU A 61 -14.60 -2.50 2.75
C LEU A 61 -13.19 -2.71 2.20
N HIS A 62 -13.00 -3.64 1.23
CA HIS A 62 -11.72 -3.83 0.58
C HIS A 62 -11.34 -2.66 -0.33
N GLN A 63 -12.29 -2.22 -1.15
CA GLN A 63 -12.00 -1.20 -2.15
C GLN A 63 -11.73 0.19 -1.55
N PHE A 64 -12.37 0.53 -0.42
CA PHE A 64 -12.37 1.90 0.08
C PHE A 64 -11.80 2.03 1.50
N ALA A 65 -12.15 1.13 2.43
CA ALA A 65 -11.79 1.27 3.84
C ALA A 65 -10.46 0.58 4.19
N GLU A 66 -10.05 -0.47 3.48
CA GLU A 66 -8.86 -1.26 3.87
C GLU A 66 -7.56 -0.48 3.73
N MET A 67 -7.38 0.32 2.68
CA MET A 67 -6.16 1.10 2.53
C MET A 67 -5.96 2.12 3.68
N PRO A 68 -6.94 2.95 4.06
CA PRO A 68 -6.82 3.79 5.25
C PRO A 68 -6.60 3.00 6.54
N LEU A 69 -7.23 1.82 6.70
CA LEU A 69 -7.02 0.94 7.85
C LEU A 69 -5.61 0.34 7.88
N ASN A 70 -5.08 -0.11 6.74
CA ASN A 70 -3.69 -0.57 6.62
C ASN A 70 -2.72 0.57 6.97
N TRP A 71 -2.97 1.78 6.48
CA TRP A 71 -2.14 2.94 6.81
C TRP A 71 -2.16 3.26 8.32
N LEU A 72 -3.27 2.99 9.02
CA LEU A 72 -3.36 3.08 10.48
C LEU A 72 -2.77 1.86 11.22
N GLY A 73 -2.24 0.87 10.51
CA GLY A 73 -1.62 -0.32 11.09
C GLY A 73 -2.57 -1.49 11.35
N PHE A 74 -3.82 -1.40 10.88
CA PHE A 74 -4.81 -2.47 11.02
C PHE A 74 -4.83 -3.39 9.82
N GLN A 75 -5.19 -4.64 10.05
CA GLN A 75 -5.47 -5.64 9.02
C GLN A 75 -6.93 -6.12 9.13
N LEU A 76 -7.51 -6.47 8.00
CA LEU A 76 -8.90 -6.90 7.94
C LEU A 76 -9.00 -8.41 7.86
N THR A 77 -9.95 -8.96 8.64
CA THR A 77 -10.43 -10.33 8.52
C THR A 77 -11.87 -10.28 8.02
N TYR A 78 -12.09 -10.77 6.80
CA TYR A 78 -13.39 -10.70 6.15
C TYR A 78 -14.29 -11.84 6.57
N HIS A 79 -15.57 -11.52 6.80
CA HIS A 79 -16.64 -12.48 6.97
C HIS A 79 -17.85 -12.11 6.13
N ASP A 80 -18.38 -13.08 5.44
CA ASP A 80 -19.66 -12.96 4.74
C ASP A 80 -20.80 -13.05 5.74
N VAL A 81 -21.67 -12.05 5.76
CA VAL A 81 -22.85 -12.03 6.63
C VAL A 81 -23.82 -13.18 6.34
N ASN A 82 -23.80 -13.73 5.14
CA ASN A 82 -24.62 -14.87 4.71
C ASN A 82 -24.10 -16.21 5.24
N GLY A 83 -22.82 -16.29 5.58
CA GLY A 83 -22.18 -17.43 6.20
C GLY A 83 -22.33 -17.46 7.74
N PRO A 84 -21.71 -18.44 8.41
CA PRO A 84 -21.65 -18.47 9.87
C PRO A 84 -20.79 -17.32 10.39
N LEU A 85 -21.36 -16.48 11.27
CA LEU A 85 -20.63 -15.41 11.93
C LEU A 85 -19.69 -15.99 13.02
N PRO A 86 -18.55 -15.33 13.33
CA PRO A 86 -17.63 -15.82 14.34
C PRO A 86 -18.29 -15.94 15.71
N PRO A 87 -18.05 -17.03 16.47
CA PRO A 87 -18.50 -17.14 17.84
C PRO A 87 -18.02 -15.98 18.71
N LEU A 88 -18.84 -15.50 19.63
CA LEU A 88 -18.53 -14.34 20.46
C LEU A 88 -17.24 -14.52 21.28
N GLU A 89 -16.90 -15.75 21.69
CA GLU A 89 -15.70 -16.10 22.43
C GLU A 89 -14.41 -15.86 21.62
N GLN A 90 -14.49 -15.89 20.28
CA GLN A 90 -13.37 -15.67 19.39
C GLN A 90 -13.15 -14.18 19.05
N LEU A 91 -14.05 -13.30 19.48
CA LEU A 91 -13.98 -11.88 19.16
C LEU A 91 -12.91 -11.12 19.94
N SER A 92 -12.36 -11.69 20.98
CA SER A 92 -11.35 -11.04 21.84
C SER A 92 -10.07 -10.63 21.10
N LYS A 93 -9.76 -11.26 19.98
CA LYS A 93 -8.59 -10.90 19.13
C LYS A 93 -8.83 -9.64 18.29
N PHE A 94 -10.09 -9.31 17.98
CA PHE A 94 -10.43 -8.15 17.20
C PHE A 94 -10.47 -6.86 18.02
N ARG A 95 -10.11 -5.75 17.39
CA ARG A 95 -10.27 -4.40 17.93
C ARG A 95 -11.70 -3.91 17.77
N GLY A 96 -12.33 -4.22 16.66
CA GLY A 96 -13.67 -3.78 16.32
C GLY A 96 -14.23 -4.47 15.09
N VAL A 97 -15.47 -4.13 14.77
CA VAL A 97 -16.20 -4.53 13.58
C VAL A 97 -16.37 -3.32 12.68
N VAL A 98 -16.19 -3.48 11.37
CA VAL A 98 -16.47 -2.45 10.36
C VAL A 98 -17.47 -3.01 9.36
N THR A 99 -18.50 -2.23 9.02
CA THR A 99 -19.55 -2.57 8.06
C THR A 99 -19.84 -1.42 7.11
N TRP A 100 -20.24 -1.76 5.88
CA TRP A 100 -20.64 -0.79 4.86
C TRP A 100 -21.76 -1.36 3.98
N PHE A 101 -22.98 -1.44 4.52
CA PHE A 101 -24.12 -1.94 3.80
C PHE A 101 -24.97 -0.78 3.25
N ILE A 102 -25.29 -0.81 1.98
CA ILE A 102 -26.20 0.15 1.33
C ILE A 102 -27.45 -0.53 0.75
N GLU A 103 -27.39 -1.84 0.50
CA GLU A 103 -28.48 -2.63 0.00
C GLU A 103 -29.20 -3.36 1.15
N PRO A 104 -30.49 -3.73 1.00
CA PRO A 104 -31.22 -4.47 2.02
C PRO A 104 -30.50 -5.73 2.47
N LEU A 105 -30.27 -5.86 3.77
CA LEU A 105 -29.53 -6.97 4.34
C LEU A 105 -30.47 -8.12 4.73
N GLU A 106 -30.24 -9.28 4.14
CA GLU A 106 -30.86 -10.55 4.52
C GLU A 106 -29.77 -11.59 4.83
N PRO A 107 -29.70 -12.14 6.04
CA PRO A 107 -30.66 -12.16 7.16
C PRO A 107 -30.32 -11.12 8.26
N SER A 108 -30.93 -9.97 8.20
CA SER A 108 -30.67 -8.84 9.10
C SER A 108 -30.86 -9.17 10.58
N GLU A 109 -31.86 -9.97 10.95
CA GLU A 109 -32.14 -10.31 12.36
C GLU A 109 -31.03 -11.13 13.01
N ARG A 110 -30.54 -12.15 12.32
CA ARG A 110 -29.41 -12.98 12.80
C ARG A 110 -28.17 -12.14 13.00
N TYR A 111 -27.87 -11.28 12.03
CA TYR A 111 -26.74 -10.38 12.08
C TYR A 111 -26.86 -9.38 13.24
N LEU A 112 -28.01 -8.70 13.39
CA LEU A 112 -28.23 -7.75 14.46
C LEU A 112 -28.14 -8.41 15.86
N ALA A 113 -28.66 -9.62 16.03
CA ALA A 113 -28.53 -10.36 17.28
C ALA A 113 -27.07 -10.69 17.61
N TRP A 114 -26.28 -11.06 16.62
CA TRP A 114 -24.84 -11.29 16.76
C TRP A 114 -24.12 -9.99 17.09
N LEU A 115 -24.42 -8.90 16.37
CA LEU A 115 -23.80 -7.59 16.56
C LEU A 115 -24.11 -6.99 17.94
N ASP A 116 -25.33 -7.23 18.47
CA ASP A 116 -25.71 -6.88 19.85
C ASP A 116 -24.79 -7.59 20.85
N GLY A 117 -24.54 -8.89 20.67
CA GLY A 117 -23.60 -9.66 21.49
C GLY A 117 -22.16 -9.16 21.36
N ALA A 118 -21.69 -8.91 20.16
CA ALA A 118 -20.33 -8.43 19.89
C ALA A 118 -20.05 -7.05 20.52
N THR A 119 -20.97 -6.11 20.36
CA THR A 119 -20.85 -4.77 20.94
C THR A 119 -21.05 -4.78 22.46
N ALA A 120 -21.89 -5.67 23.00
CA ALA A 120 -22.03 -5.89 24.44
C ALA A 120 -20.75 -6.46 25.07
N ALA A 121 -19.98 -7.26 24.32
CA ALA A 121 -18.66 -7.75 24.73
C ALA A 121 -17.55 -6.68 24.63
N GLY A 122 -17.88 -5.44 24.22
CA GLY A 122 -16.97 -4.31 24.18
C GLY A 122 -16.22 -4.14 22.84
N LEU A 123 -16.57 -4.86 21.77
CA LEU A 123 -16.06 -4.59 20.44
C LEU A 123 -16.52 -3.20 19.96
N LYS A 124 -15.60 -2.42 19.44
CA LYS A 124 -15.94 -1.17 18.76
C LYS A 124 -16.65 -1.47 17.45
N LEU A 125 -17.60 -0.60 17.09
CA LEU A 125 -18.36 -0.72 15.84
C LEU A 125 -18.16 0.52 14.98
N VAL A 126 -17.79 0.33 13.73
CA VAL A 126 -17.74 1.38 12.72
C VAL A 126 -18.80 1.06 11.67
N VAL A 127 -19.73 1.97 11.49
CA VAL A 127 -20.81 1.86 10.51
C VAL A 127 -20.65 2.94 9.45
N PHE A 128 -20.47 2.52 8.22
CA PHE A 128 -20.66 3.36 7.05
C PHE A 128 -22.05 3.05 6.48
N SER A 129 -22.87 4.07 6.26
CA SER A 129 -24.26 3.99 5.80
C SER A 129 -25.23 3.49 6.91
N ASP A 130 -25.88 2.38 6.75
CA ASP A 130 -26.78 1.78 7.74
C ASP A 130 -26.17 0.48 8.30
N MET A 131 -26.50 0.16 9.53
CA MET A 131 -25.98 -1.05 10.15
C MET A 131 -26.67 -2.32 9.64
N ALA A 132 -27.94 -2.24 9.21
CA ALA A 132 -28.70 -3.32 8.62
C ALA A 132 -29.87 -2.76 7.78
N PRO A 133 -29.63 -2.26 6.56
CA PRO A 133 -30.69 -1.70 5.71
C PRO A 133 -31.82 -2.70 5.48
N GLY A 134 -33.05 -2.21 5.36
CA GLY A 134 -34.23 -3.05 5.11
C GLY A 134 -34.66 -3.95 6.27
N SER A 135 -34.10 -3.78 7.47
CA SER A 135 -34.50 -4.58 8.64
C SER A 135 -35.97 -4.41 8.99
N PRO A 136 -36.65 -5.50 9.33
CA PRO A 136 -38.06 -5.42 9.72
C PRO A 136 -38.26 -4.68 11.05
N PRO A 137 -39.40 -4.01 11.30
CA PRO A 137 -39.67 -3.24 12.52
C PRO A 137 -39.47 -4.00 13.85
N ARG A 138 -39.63 -5.32 13.85
CA ARG A 138 -39.33 -6.17 15.02
C ARG A 138 -37.85 -6.15 15.45
N SER A 139 -36.95 -5.76 14.56
CA SER A 139 -35.53 -5.61 14.82
C SER A 139 -35.17 -4.27 15.47
N ASP A 140 -36.07 -3.29 15.51
CA ASP A 140 -35.83 -1.92 15.98
C ASP A 140 -35.29 -1.85 17.40
N ARG A 141 -35.83 -2.71 18.30
CA ARG A 141 -35.34 -2.76 19.68
C ARG A 141 -33.87 -3.21 19.78
N VAL A 142 -33.43 -4.13 18.93
CA VAL A 142 -32.01 -4.59 18.90
C VAL A 142 -31.15 -3.52 18.28
N SER A 143 -31.57 -2.96 17.15
CA SER A 143 -30.89 -1.85 16.49
C SER A 143 -30.72 -0.64 17.42
N ALA A 144 -31.76 -0.24 18.17
CA ALA A 144 -31.68 0.85 19.15
C ALA A 144 -30.64 0.58 20.26
N LYS A 145 -30.53 -0.67 20.76
CA LYS A 145 -29.50 -1.02 21.73
C LYS A 145 -28.08 -0.84 21.18
N ILE A 146 -27.88 -1.23 19.92
CA ILE A 146 -26.56 -1.12 19.27
C ILE A 146 -26.24 0.36 19.04
N HIS A 147 -27.18 1.18 18.58
CA HIS A 147 -27.02 2.63 18.46
C HIS A 147 -26.68 3.28 19.81
N ALA A 148 -27.38 2.87 20.89
CA ALA A 148 -27.11 3.39 22.23
C ALA A 148 -25.67 3.10 22.71
N ARG A 149 -25.06 1.96 22.30
CA ARG A 149 -23.63 1.70 22.58
C ARG A 149 -22.69 2.58 21.76
N LEU A 150 -23.12 3.04 20.59
CA LEU A 150 -22.42 4.10 19.84
C LEU A 150 -22.65 5.50 20.48
N GLY A 151 -23.54 5.61 21.49
CA GLY A 151 -23.94 6.87 22.12
C GLY A 151 -24.93 7.67 21.26
N LEU A 152 -25.68 6.98 20.42
CA LEU A 152 -26.64 7.52 19.48
C LEU A 152 -28.04 6.95 19.74
N ASP A 153 -29.05 7.72 19.38
CA ASP A 153 -30.46 7.28 19.34
C ASP A 153 -30.98 7.44 17.91
N ALA A 154 -31.25 6.32 17.25
CA ALA A 154 -31.74 6.27 15.89
C ALA A 154 -33.28 6.26 15.90
N THR A 155 -33.89 7.29 15.37
CA THR A 155 -35.34 7.37 15.21
C THR A 155 -35.84 6.59 14.00
N HIS A 156 -37.17 6.48 13.84
CA HIS A 156 -37.78 5.95 12.61
C HIS A 156 -37.95 7.01 11.53
N ASP A 157 -37.68 8.27 11.86
CA ASP A 157 -37.86 9.37 10.95
C ASP A 157 -36.75 9.43 9.91
N HIS A 158 -37.13 9.77 8.70
CA HIS A 158 -36.24 9.97 7.57
C HIS A 158 -36.41 11.36 6.97
N MET A 159 -35.32 12.07 6.73
CA MET A 159 -35.32 13.39 6.13
C MET A 159 -35.04 13.27 4.63
N SER A 160 -36.08 13.28 3.82
CA SER A 160 -35.99 13.17 2.35
C SER A 160 -36.09 14.51 1.62
N VAL A 161 -36.53 15.57 2.31
CA VAL A 161 -36.64 16.94 1.76
C VAL A 161 -35.47 17.78 2.25
N THR A 162 -34.30 17.59 1.66
CA THR A 162 -33.03 18.12 2.18
C THR A 162 -32.66 19.52 1.69
N HIS A 163 -33.32 20.06 0.65
CA HIS A 163 -33.01 21.40 0.11
C HIS A 163 -33.22 22.55 1.11
N ARG A 164 -33.91 22.32 2.25
CA ARG A 164 -34.09 23.29 3.34
C ARG A 164 -33.27 22.95 4.58
N VAL A 165 -32.58 21.86 4.57
CA VAL A 165 -31.72 21.44 5.67
C VAL A 165 -30.48 22.31 5.71
N LYS A 166 -30.08 22.73 6.90
CA LYS A 166 -28.86 23.50 7.13
C LYS A 166 -27.89 22.67 7.93
N VAL A 167 -26.65 22.67 7.50
CA VAL A 167 -25.56 22.13 8.30
C VAL A 167 -25.38 22.99 9.54
N ASN A 168 -25.45 22.40 10.72
CA ASN A 168 -25.29 23.02 12.01
C ASN A 168 -23.88 22.82 12.58
N VAL A 169 -23.33 21.63 12.41
CA VAL A 169 -21.97 21.28 12.82
C VAL A 169 -21.24 20.71 11.63
N GLU A 170 -20.07 21.24 11.33
CA GLU A 170 -19.14 20.72 10.33
C GLU A 170 -17.72 20.94 10.83
N THR A 171 -16.99 19.84 11.04
CA THR A 171 -15.58 19.88 11.47
C THR A 171 -14.70 19.85 10.22
N PRO A 172 -13.96 20.93 9.89
CA PRO A 172 -13.22 21.03 8.62
C PRO A 172 -12.13 19.96 8.46
N GLU A 173 -11.53 19.46 9.55
CA GLU A 173 -10.52 18.40 9.51
C GLU A 173 -11.13 17.04 9.16
N MET A 174 -12.44 16.87 9.43
CA MET A 174 -13.18 15.63 9.19
C MET A 174 -13.92 15.64 7.87
N MET A 175 -14.53 16.76 7.50
CA MET A 175 -15.37 16.89 6.30
C MET A 175 -14.69 17.76 5.25
N GLY A 176 -15.03 17.52 3.97
CA GLY A 176 -14.44 18.26 2.86
C GLY A 176 -13.01 17.79 2.51
N PHE A 177 -12.68 16.54 2.77
CA PHE A 177 -11.30 16.01 2.65
C PHE A 177 -10.74 16.12 1.23
N GLU A 178 -11.46 15.63 0.21
CA GLU A 178 -11.08 15.74 -1.21
C GLU A 178 -12.16 16.47 -2.03
N HIS A 179 -13.36 16.47 -1.52
CA HIS A 179 -14.49 17.16 -2.12
C HIS A 179 -15.36 17.77 -1.02
N PRO A 180 -15.77 19.05 -1.13
CA PRO A 180 -16.67 19.66 -0.17
C PRO A 180 -18.03 18.98 -0.16
N LEU A 181 -18.79 19.14 0.92
CA LEU A 181 -20.18 18.72 0.97
C LEU A 181 -21.01 19.43 -0.10
N ASP A 182 -21.96 18.72 -0.70
CA ASP A 182 -22.93 19.29 -1.61
C ASP A 182 -23.86 20.27 -0.87
N LYS A 183 -24.29 21.32 -1.56
CA LYS A 183 -25.20 22.32 -1.00
C LYS A 183 -26.59 21.73 -0.66
N VAL A 184 -26.99 20.72 -1.40
CA VAL A 184 -28.20 19.93 -1.13
C VAL A 184 -27.71 18.60 -0.60
N LEU A 185 -28.00 18.32 0.66
CA LEU A 185 -27.56 17.08 1.30
C LEU A 185 -28.33 15.89 0.74
N PRO A 186 -27.73 14.69 0.73
CA PRO A 186 -28.45 13.43 0.55
C PRO A 186 -29.59 13.30 1.59
N ASP A 187 -30.52 12.42 1.36
CA ASP A 187 -31.52 12.06 2.37
C ASP A 187 -30.85 11.25 3.50
N PHE A 188 -31.40 11.36 4.70
CA PHE A 188 -30.80 10.72 5.87
C PHE A 188 -31.81 10.33 6.93
N ARG A 189 -31.48 9.29 7.68
CA ARG A 189 -32.19 8.88 8.90
C ARG A 189 -31.90 9.89 10.01
N VAL A 190 -32.93 10.28 10.76
CA VAL A 190 -32.77 11.20 11.90
C VAL A 190 -32.18 10.45 13.09
N ILE A 191 -30.99 10.89 13.53
CA ILE A 191 -30.24 10.28 14.63
C ILE A 191 -29.81 11.37 15.60
N HIS A 192 -29.98 11.15 16.91
CA HIS A 192 -29.60 12.08 17.96
C HIS A 192 -28.46 11.55 18.82
N ARG A 193 -27.61 12.46 19.28
CA ARG A 193 -26.56 12.12 20.26
C ARG A 193 -27.19 12.00 21.65
N ILE A 194 -26.93 10.87 22.34
CA ILE A 194 -27.37 10.64 23.73
C ILE A 194 -26.22 10.55 24.73
N ASP A 195 -24.97 10.32 24.28
CA ASP A 195 -23.79 10.27 25.14
C ASP A 195 -22.89 11.51 24.90
N PRO A 196 -22.61 12.33 25.92
CA PRO A 196 -21.74 13.52 25.77
C PRO A 196 -20.29 13.20 25.39
N ARG A 197 -19.83 11.96 25.55
CA ARG A 197 -18.49 11.49 25.13
C ARG A 197 -18.38 11.28 23.61
N VAL A 198 -19.51 11.29 22.91
CA VAL A 198 -19.54 11.23 21.43
C VAL A 198 -19.20 12.60 20.88
N THR A 199 -18.24 12.66 19.97
CA THR A 199 -17.92 13.85 19.20
C THR A 199 -18.71 13.82 17.89
N VAL A 200 -19.54 14.83 17.67
CA VAL A 200 -20.28 15.01 16.42
C VAL A 200 -19.41 15.84 15.47
N HIS A 201 -19.17 15.33 14.28
CA HIS A 201 -18.34 15.96 13.24
C HIS A 201 -19.17 16.61 12.14
N LEU A 202 -20.35 16.05 11.87
CA LEU A 202 -21.34 16.62 10.96
C LEU A 202 -22.73 16.44 11.56
N ALA A 203 -23.50 17.52 11.59
CA ALA A 203 -24.90 17.50 11.99
C ALA A 203 -25.73 18.52 11.20
N ALA A 204 -27.00 18.22 11.04
CA ALA A 204 -27.93 19.03 10.28
C ALA A 204 -29.17 19.39 11.10
N GLU A 205 -29.65 20.65 10.99
CA GLU A 205 -30.88 21.10 11.57
C GLU A 205 -32.09 20.46 10.87
N LEU A 206 -33.15 20.17 11.65
CA LEU A 206 -34.37 19.57 11.11
C LEU A 206 -35.39 20.69 10.79
N PRO A 207 -35.72 20.92 9.51
CA PRO A 207 -36.64 21.98 9.11
C PRO A 207 -38.02 21.82 9.76
N GLY A 208 -38.49 22.87 10.43
CA GLY A 208 -39.79 22.87 11.12
C GLY A 208 -39.79 22.20 12.51
N ARG A 209 -38.65 21.67 12.97
CA ARG A 209 -38.50 20.97 14.26
C ARG A 209 -37.50 21.71 15.17
N LYS A 210 -37.81 22.98 15.49
CA LYS A 210 -36.87 23.87 16.22
C LYS A 210 -36.50 23.39 17.62
N ASP A 211 -37.34 22.61 18.25
CA ASP A 211 -37.15 22.10 19.61
C ASP A 211 -36.42 20.72 19.64
N GLU A 212 -36.17 20.14 18.49
CA GLU A 212 -35.40 18.89 18.35
C GLU A 212 -33.93 19.21 18.17
N PRO A 213 -33.01 18.39 18.76
CA PRO A 213 -31.59 18.55 18.50
C PRO A 213 -31.26 18.24 17.03
N PRO A 214 -30.18 18.83 16.46
CA PRO A 214 -29.75 18.51 15.11
C PRO A 214 -29.51 17.01 14.91
N SER A 215 -29.81 16.51 13.72
CA SER A 215 -29.53 15.12 13.36
C SER A 215 -28.03 14.91 13.16
N VAL A 216 -27.47 13.87 13.78
CA VAL A 216 -26.07 13.45 13.63
C VAL A 216 -25.91 12.72 12.32
N LEU A 217 -24.95 13.16 11.49
CA LEU A 217 -24.61 12.56 10.21
C LEU A 217 -23.23 11.88 10.25
N VAL A 218 -22.27 12.46 11.00
CA VAL A 218 -20.95 11.87 11.23
C VAL A 218 -20.57 12.03 12.69
N ALA A 219 -20.22 10.93 13.36
CA ALA A 219 -19.80 10.96 14.74
C ALA A 219 -18.78 9.87 15.09
N THR A 220 -17.94 10.13 16.10
CA THR A 220 -17.04 9.16 16.72
C THR A 220 -17.17 9.19 18.24
N GLY A 221 -17.06 8.02 18.87
CA GLY A 221 -17.23 7.88 20.31
C GLY A 221 -16.47 6.70 20.90
N PRO A 222 -16.61 6.46 22.21
CA PRO A 222 -16.00 5.29 22.87
C PRO A 222 -16.43 3.96 22.24
N GLY A 223 -17.66 3.87 21.74
CA GLY A 223 -18.22 2.68 21.08
C GLY A 223 -17.76 2.46 19.64
N GLY A 224 -17.18 3.46 18.99
CA GLY A 224 -16.76 3.39 17.59
C GLY A 224 -17.08 4.65 16.78
N GLY A 225 -17.59 4.48 15.57
CA GLY A 225 -17.94 5.57 14.67
C GLY A 225 -19.18 5.29 13.81
N TYR A 226 -19.83 6.36 13.39
CA TYR A 226 -21.01 6.34 12.52
C TYR A 226 -20.87 7.38 11.42
N VAL A 227 -21.19 7.00 10.20
CA VAL A 227 -21.36 7.87 9.03
C VAL A 227 -22.66 7.52 8.36
N ALA A 228 -23.54 8.52 8.19
CA ALA A 228 -24.79 8.37 7.46
C ALA A 228 -24.53 8.02 5.98
N ASP A 229 -25.51 7.41 5.34
CA ASP A 229 -25.41 7.04 3.93
C ASP A 229 -25.10 8.22 3.02
N GLU A 230 -24.25 8.01 2.01
CA GLU A 230 -23.78 9.02 1.05
C GLU A 230 -22.97 10.22 1.62
N PHE A 231 -22.70 10.25 2.96
CA PHE A 231 -21.87 11.33 3.56
C PHE A 231 -20.37 10.99 3.63
N SER A 232 -19.98 9.80 3.26
CA SER A 232 -18.56 9.41 3.22
C SER A 232 -17.87 9.81 1.91
N MET A 233 -18.55 9.65 0.79
CA MET A 233 -18.03 9.85 -0.55
C MET A 233 -19.07 10.49 -1.46
N VAL A 234 -18.61 11.10 -2.54
CA VAL A 234 -19.45 11.71 -3.58
C VAL A 234 -18.92 11.30 -4.97
N PHE A 235 -19.84 11.15 -5.90
CA PHE A 235 -19.47 11.06 -7.33
C PHE A 235 -19.32 12.47 -7.88
N ASP A 236 -18.09 12.87 -8.20
CA ASP A 236 -17.78 14.16 -8.81
C ASP A 236 -18.01 14.11 -10.34
N ALA A 237 -19.13 14.65 -10.78
CA ALA A 237 -19.48 14.66 -12.21
C ALA A 237 -18.52 15.48 -13.10
N ASN A 238 -17.68 16.36 -12.53
CA ASN A 238 -16.71 17.13 -13.31
C ASN A 238 -15.50 16.27 -13.70
N THR A 239 -15.15 15.33 -12.85
CA THR A 239 -14.01 14.42 -13.08
C THR A 239 -14.42 13.00 -13.47
N ASP A 240 -15.73 12.68 -13.40
CA ASP A 240 -16.27 11.32 -13.59
C ASP A 240 -15.63 10.32 -12.61
N ARG A 241 -15.40 10.75 -11.37
CA ARG A 241 -14.69 9.99 -10.34
C ARG A 241 -15.38 10.09 -8.99
N VAL A 242 -15.20 9.03 -8.18
CA VAL A 242 -15.59 9.04 -6.77
C VAL A 242 -14.49 9.72 -5.93
N ARG A 243 -14.90 10.56 -4.98
CA ARG A 243 -14.00 11.30 -4.08
C ARG A 243 -14.50 11.24 -2.65
N TRP A 244 -13.57 11.21 -1.70
CA TRP A 244 -13.91 11.26 -0.29
C TRP A 244 -14.36 12.65 0.14
N THR A 245 -15.55 12.73 0.72
CA THR A 245 -16.03 13.93 1.46
C THR A 245 -15.57 13.85 2.91
N LEU A 246 -15.63 12.66 3.50
CA LEU A 246 -15.11 12.34 4.82
C LEU A 246 -13.58 12.12 4.77
N ASN A 247 -12.84 12.57 5.78
CA ASN A 247 -11.45 12.18 5.98
C ASN A 247 -11.37 10.75 6.55
N PRO A 248 -11.10 9.70 5.75
CA PRO A 248 -11.18 8.32 6.21
C PRO A 248 -10.08 8.00 7.24
N PHE A 249 -8.92 8.63 7.13
CA PHE A 249 -7.81 8.42 8.07
C PHE A 249 -8.15 8.95 9.46
N LEU A 250 -8.67 10.17 9.55
CA LEU A 250 -9.04 10.79 10.82
C LEU A 250 -10.24 10.08 11.44
N PHE A 251 -11.27 9.78 10.64
CA PHE A 251 -12.48 9.10 11.11
C PHE A 251 -12.15 7.73 11.71
N LEU A 252 -11.47 6.88 10.97
CA LEU A 252 -11.11 5.52 11.40
C LEU A 252 -10.14 5.56 12.60
N LYS A 253 -9.21 6.51 12.63
CA LYS A 253 -8.32 6.73 13.79
C LYS A 253 -9.13 7.04 15.05
N LEU A 254 -10.04 8.01 15.00
CA LEU A 254 -10.86 8.41 16.15
C LEU A 254 -11.86 7.33 16.57
N ALA A 255 -12.38 6.55 15.60
CA ALA A 255 -13.30 5.45 15.89
C ALA A 255 -12.60 4.23 16.51
N LEU A 256 -11.39 3.88 16.08
CA LEU A 256 -10.73 2.61 16.40
C LEU A 256 -9.45 2.75 17.24
N ALA A 257 -8.66 3.80 17.06
CA ALA A 257 -7.30 3.93 17.59
C ALA A 257 -7.04 5.31 18.19
N ARG A 258 -7.65 5.60 19.34
CA ARG A 258 -7.45 6.88 20.04
C ARG A 258 -6.11 6.94 20.79
N GLU A 259 -5.59 5.79 21.18
CA GLU A 259 -4.29 5.67 21.83
C GLU A 259 -3.13 5.71 20.83
N ARG A 260 -1.99 6.25 21.27
CA ARG A 260 -0.75 6.16 20.51
C ARG A 260 -0.26 4.71 20.47
N MET A 261 0.10 4.25 19.29
CA MET A 261 0.71 2.94 19.07
C MET A 261 1.71 3.01 17.91
N PRO A 262 2.73 2.13 17.86
CA PRO A 262 3.54 1.97 16.67
C PRO A 262 2.69 1.38 15.54
N VAL A 263 2.86 1.92 14.33
CA VAL A 263 2.19 1.46 13.11
C VAL A 263 3.23 0.73 12.27
N PRO A 264 3.09 -0.59 11.99
CA PRO A 264 3.95 -1.27 11.02
C PRO A 264 3.90 -0.55 9.67
N ASP A 265 5.06 -0.27 9.08
CA ASP A 265 5.16 0.51 7.86
C ASP A 265 5.89 -0.26 6.75
N VAL A 266 5.25 -0.37 5.58
CA VAL A 266 5.78 -1.07 4.39
C VAL A 266 6.39 -0.12 3.35
N THR A 267 6.34 1.19 3.62
CA THR A 267 6.72 2.21 2.64
C THR A 267 8.11 2.77 2.87
N THR A 268 8.68 2.50 4.05
CA THR A 268 9.95 3.08 4.51
C THR A 268 10.92 1.99 4.95
N LEU A 269 12.17 2.11 4.55
CA LEU A 269 13.28 1.27 4.99
C LEU A 269 14.53 2.12 5.21
N SER A 270 15.25 1.88 6.28
CA SER A 270 16.45 2.64 6.64
C SER A 270 16.26 4.17 6.57
N GLY A 271 15.07 4.67 6.97
CA GLY A 271 14.70 6.08 7.01
C GLY A 271 14.32 6.72 5.67
N ARG A 272 14.41 6.01 4.54
CA ARG A 272 14.02 6.50 3.22
C ARG A 272 12.81 5.74 2.68
N ARG A 273 12.14 6.34 1.68
CA ARG A 273 11.07 5.65 0.95
C ARG A 273 11.65 4.42 0.23
N VAL A 274 10.97 3.29 0.33
CA VAL A 274 11.34 2.06 -0.41
C VAL A 274 11.16 2.28 -1.90
N TYR A 275 12.16 1.89 -2.69
CA TYR A 275 12.06 1.77 -4.14
C TYR A 275 12.18 0.31 -4.55
N PHE A 276 11.35 -0.11 -5.48
CA PHE A 276 11.52 -1.35 -6.23
C PHE A 276 10.94 -1.21 -7.64
N SER A 277 11.36 -2.10 -8.53
CA SER A 277 10.86 -2.15 -9.90
C SER A 277 10.64 -3.60 -10.32
N GLN A 278 9.63 -3.83 -11.14
CA GLN A 278 9.37 -5.14 -11.74
C GLN A 278 8.94 -4.99 -13.18
N ILE A 279 9.24 -6.03 -13.97
CA ILE A 279 8.92 -6.12 -15.38
C ILE A 279 8.19 -7.43 -15.64
N ASP A 280 7.02 -7.34 -16.24
CA ASP A 280 6.31 -8.49 -16.80
C ASP A 280 6.79 -8.77 -18.24
N GLY A 281 6.76 -10.05 -18.62
CA GLY A 281 7.34 -10.51 -19.87
C GLY A 281 6.59 -10.13 -21.15
N ASP A 282 5.43 -9.49 -21.03
CA ASP A 282 4.62 -9.12 -22.18
C ASP A 282 5.36 -8.22 -23.16
N GLY A 283 5.25 -8.55 -24.46
CA GLY A 283 5.95 -7.82 -25.52
C GLY A 283 7.43 -8.16 -25.66
N TRP A 284 7.92 -9.19 -24.96
CA TRP A 284 9.34 -9.59 -24.99
C TRP A 284 9.88 -9.76 -26.40
N ASN A 285 9.14 -10.46 -27.25
CA ASN A 285 9.52 -10.80 -28.61
C ASN A 285 9.02 -9.79 -29.66
N ASN A 286 8.40 -8.67 -29.25
CA ASN A 286 8.00 -7.63 -30.17
C ASN A 286 9.23 -6.99 -30.81
N VAL A 287 9.14 -6.65 -32.09
CA VAL A 287 10.21 -5.91 -32.78
C VAL A 287 10.01 -4.42 -32.53
N SER A 288 11.05 -3.79 -32.02
CA SER A 288 11.05 -2.35 -31.75
C SER A 288 10.80 -1.55 -33.04
N GLN A 289 9.96 -0.52 -32.93
CA GLN A 289 9.64 0.43 -34.00
C GLN A 289 10.48 1.71 -33.91
N ILE A 290 11.38 1.79 -32.94
CA ILE A 290 12.31 2.92 -32.76
C ILE A 290 13.32 2.91 -33.91
N ASP A 291 13.53 4.05 -34.56
CA ASP A 291 14.31 4.14 -35.80
C ASP A 291 15.70 3.49 -35.72
N GLY A 292 16.44 3.67 -34.65
CA GLY A 292 17.75 3.05 -34.45
C GLY A 292 17.74 1.51 -34.31
N TYR A 293 16.61 0.93 -33.89
CA TYR A 293 16.45 -0.50 -33.59
C TYR A 293 15.63 -1.27 -34.63
N ARG A 294 14.70 -0.58 -35.31
CA ARG A 294 13.79 -1.17 -36.28
C ARG A 294 14.52 -1.85 -37.43
N GLN A 295 15.55 -1.21 -38.00
CA GLN A 295 16.30 -1.73 -39.13
C GLN A 295 17.03 -3.03 -38.82
N SER A 296 17.50 -3.20 -37.61
CA SER A 296 18.19 -4.40 -37.10
C SER A 296 17.24 -5.44 -36.54
N GLN A 297 15.92 -5.27 -36.63
CA GLN A 297 14.88 -6.14 -36.08
C GLN A 297 15.12 -6.45 -34.58
N THR A 298 15.58 -5.44 -33.83
CA THR A 298 15.91 -5.59 -32.40
C THR A 298 14.63 -5.84 -31.61
N LEU A 299 14.66 -6.84 -30.73
CA LEU A 299 13.55 -7.18 -29.84
C LEU A 299 13.33 -6.07 -28.82
N SER A 300 12.09 -5.79 -28.48
CA SER A 300 11.70 -4.81 -27.47
C SER A 300 12.40 -5.06 -26.14
N ALA A 301 12.52 -6.34 -25.71
CA ALA A 301 13.27 -6.73 -24.51
C ALA A 301 14.76 -6.36 -24.56
N ASP A 302 15.40 -6.40 -25.75
CA ASP A 302 16.82 -6.02 -25.88
C ASP A 302 16.99 -4.48 -25.84
N VAL A 303 15.99 -3.73 -26.31
CA VAL A 303 15.94 -2.27 -26.14
C VAL A 303 15.80 -1.90 -24.67
N VAL A 304 14.84 -2.51 -23.96
CA VAL A 304 14.66 -2.30 -22.51
C VAL A 304 15.91 -2.68 -21.74
N ARG A 305 16.56 -3.79 -22.10
CA ARG A 305 17.85 -4.18 -21.50
C ARG A 305 18.88 -3.06 -21.60
N LYS A 306 19.11 -2.52 -22.79
CA LYS A 306 20.15 -1.50 -23.05
C LYS A 306 19.80 -0.14 -22.46
N ASP A 307 18.57 0.35 -22.76
CA ASP A 307 18.22 1.75 -22.53
C ASP A 307 17.52 2.02 -21.20
N ALA A 308 17.07 0.96 -20.49
CA ALA A 308 16.46 1.05 -19.19
C ALA A 308 17.25 0.28 -18.11
N ILE A 309 17.58 -1.02 -18.30
CA ILE A 309 18.19 -1.80 -17.23
C ILE A 309 19.69 -1.51 -17.08
N GLU A 310 20.47 -1.62 -18.16
CA GLU A 310 21.93 -1.35 -18.14
C GLU A 310 22.26 0.13 -17.91
N ALA A 311 21.38 1.04 -18.35
CA ALA A 311 21.54 2.48 -18.15
C ALA A 311 21.32 2.90 -16.68
N PHE A 312 20.71 2.05 -15.86
CA PHE A 312 20.38 2.31 -14.45
C PHE A 312 20.86 1.19 -13.51
N PRO A 313 22.19 0.90 -13.45
CA PRO A 313 22.71 -0.21 -12.66
C PRO A 313 22.54 -0.03 -11.14
N ASP A 314 22.25 1.18 -10.69
CA ASP A 314 22.00 1.57 -9.31
C ASP A 314 20.53 1.39 -8.88
N LEU A 315 19.65 0.99 -9.79
CA LEU A 315 18.24 0.71 -9.55
C LEU A 315 17.96 -0.79 -9.81
N PRO A 316 17.59 -1.58 -8.79
CA PRO A 316 17.25 -2.99 -8.97
C PRO A 316 15.95 -3.15 -9.73
N VAL A 317 15.85 -4.27 -10.45
CA VAL A 317 14.63 -4.65 -11.15
C VAL A 317 14.44 -6.17 -11.12
N SER A 318 13.22 -6.62 -10.81
CA SER A 318 12.83 -8.03 -10.87
C SER A 318 12.17 -8.28 -12.23
N VAL A 319 12.73 -9.22 -13.00
CA VAL A 319 12.30 -9.46 -14.38
C VAL A 319 11.66 -10.83 -14.48
N GLY A 320 10.37 -10.87 -14.82
CA GLY A 320 9.59 -12.08 -15.03
C GLY A 320 9.50 -12.44 -16.50
N VAL A 321 10.02 -13.59 -16.90
CA VAL A 321 9.80 -14.12 -18.24
C VAL A 321 8.53 -14.97 -18.27
N ILE A 322 7.83 -14.95 -19.42
CA ILE A 322 6.83 -15.95 -19.77
C ILE A 322 7.60 -17.14 -20.34
N ALA A 323 7.56 -18.29 -19.62
CA ALA A 323 8.37 -19.45 -20.02
C ALA A 323 8.07 -19.91 -21.46
N GLY A 324 6.82 -19.88 -21.87
CA GLY A 324 6.41 -20.23 -23.23
C GLY A 324 7.01 -19.34 -24.31
N ASP A 325 7.25 -18.06 -24.04
CA ASP A 325 7.83 -17.07 -24.97
C ASP A 325 9.28 -17.41 -25.36
N MET A 326 9.95 -18.20 -24.53
CA MET A 326 11.34 -18.57 -24.67
C MET A 326 11.55 -19.93 -25.32
N GLN A 327 10.47 -20.69 -25.62
CA GLN A 327 10.51 -22.07 -26.06
C GLN A 327 10.02 -22.22 -27.50
N PRO A 328 10.92 -22.54 -28.47
CA PRO A 328 10.54 -22.70 -29.88
C PRO A 328 9.47 -23.77 -30.12
N GLU A 329 9.46 -24.84 -29.33
CA GLU A 329 8.46 -25.92 -29.41
C GLU A 329 7.05 -25.48 -29.02
N LEU A 330 6.90 -24.44 -28.22
CA LEU A 330 5.65 -23.73 -27.96
C LEU A 330 5.49 -22.58 -28.93
N GLY A 331 6.54 -22.35 -29.73
CA GLY A 331 6.64 -21.29 -30.72
C GLY A 331 7.26 -20.02 -30.15
N GLY A 332 8.02 -20.06 -29.07
CA GLY A 332 8.84 -18.99 -28.51
C GLY A 332 10.05 -18.65 -29.36
N SER A 333 10.83 -17.69 -28.92
CA SER A 333 11.98 -17.14 -29.64
C SER A 333 13.30 -17.55 -29.00
N LEU A 334 14.20 -18.18 -29.77
CA LEU A 334 15.59 -18.39 -29.34
C LEU A 334 16.31 -17.05 -29.13
N ALA A 335 16.04 -16.05 -29.96
CA ALA A 335 16.62 -14.71 -29.79
C ALA A 335 16.14 -14.08 -28.47
N GLY A 336 14.84 -14.20 -28.16
CA GLY A 336 14.28 -13.77 -26.88
C GLY A 336 14.92 -14.44 -25.68
N ARG A 337 15.17 -15.76 -25.77
CA ARG A 337 15.88 -16.54 -24.73
C ARG A 337 17.31 -16.05 -24.52
N GLU A 338 18.05 -15.71 -25.56
CA GLU A 338 19.41 -15.16 -25.42
C GLU A 338 19.41 -13.76 -24.82
N VAL A 339 18.37 -12.93 -25.08
CA VAL A 339 18.18 -11.65 -24.37
C VAL A 339 17.92 -11.88 -22.89
N ALA A 340 17.08 -12.87 -22.50
CA ALA A 340 16.81 -13.20 -21.11
C ALA A 340 18.09 -13.57 -20.34
N LYS A 341 18.96 -14.40 -20.93
CA LYS A 341 20.26 -14.75 -20.34
C LYS A 341 21.13 -13.51 -20.09
N LYS A 342 21.17 -12.56 -21.05
CA LYS A 342 21.91 -11.29 -20.89
C LYS A 342 21.35 -10.43 -19.77
N ILE A 343 20.02 -10.33 -19.67
CA ILE A 343 19.35 -9.59 -18.60
C ILE A 343 19.65 -10.22 -17.24
N TYR A 344 19.50 -11.53 -17.11
CA TYR A 344 19.73 -12.23 -15.84
C TYR A 344 21.21 -12.28 -15.41
N ALA A 345 22.14 -12.03 -16.33
CA ALA A 345 23.55 -11.89 -15.99
C ALA A 345 23.86 -10.56 -15.27
N LEU A 346 23.00 -9.56 -15.36
CA LEU A 346 23.21 -8.26 -14.72
C LEU A 346 23.05 -8.37 -13.20
N PRO A 347 23.94 -7.78 -12.40
CA PRO A 347 23.95 -7.95 -10.94
C PRO A 347 22.74 -7.33 -10.25
N GLN A 348 22.20 -6.22 -10.77
CA GLN A 348 21.03 -5.53 -10.24
C GLN A 348 19.68 -6.16 -10.63
N VAL A 349 19.69 -7.20 -11.48
CA VAL A 349 18.48 -7.87 -11.93
C VAL A 349 18.18 -9.06 -11.02
N GLU A 350 16.98 -9.11 -10.46
CA GLU A 350 16.43 -10.27 -9.77
C GLU A 350 15.68 -11.17 -10.78
N VAL A 351 15.87 -12.48 -10.68
CA VAL A 351 15.12 -13.45 -11.48
C VAL A 351 13.73 -13.60 -10.92
N ALA A 352 12.73 -13.37 -11.75
CA ALA A 352 11.33 -13.63 -11.46
C ALA A 352 10.69 -14.49 -12.55
N SER A 353 9.46 -14.92 -12.34
CA SER A 353 8.65 -15.59 -13.36
C SER A 353 7.36 -14.83 -13.59
N HIS A 354 7.00 -14.62 -14.86
CA HIS A 354 5.68 -14.16 -15.27
C HIS A 354 4.90 -15.31 -15.90
N THR A 355 4.78 -16.42 -15.13
CA THR A 355 4.03 -17.63 -15.49
C THR A 355 4.68 -18.52 -16.56
N TYR A 356 4.12 -19.70 -16.79
CA TYR A 356 4.57 -20.63 -17.83
C TYR A 356 3.78 -20.45 -19.13
N THR A 357 2.45 -20.55 -19.04
CA THR A 357 1.54 -20.52 -20.17
C THR A 357 0.77 -19.20 -20.35
N HIS A 358 1.04 -18.23 -19.48
CA HIS A 358 0.41 -16.91 -19.44
C HIS A 358 -1.12 -16.97 -19.31
N PRO A 359 -1.66 -17.41 -18.16
CA PRO A 359 -3.09 -17.34 -17.87
C PRO A 359 -3.65 -15.92 -17.96
N PHE A 360 -4.75 -15.74 -18.71
CA PHE A 360 -5.50 -14.47 -18.77
C PHE A 360 -6.58 -14.39 -17.71
N ASP A 361 -7.23 -15.52 -17.40
CA ASP A 361 -8.25 -15.64 -16.35
C ASP A 361 -7.90 -16.78 -15.38
N TRP A 362 -7.33 -16.40 -14.24
CA TRP A 362 -6.91 -17.36 -13.22
C TRP A 362 -8.07 -18.15 -12.62
N LYS A 363 -9.28 -17.55 -12.54
CA LYS A 363 -10.45 -18.22 -11.99
C LYS A 363 -10.88 -19.41 -12.84
N PHE A 364 -10.65 -19.38 -14.15
CA PHE A 364 -10.93 -20.50 -15.04
C PHE A 364 -10.17 -21.76 -14.61
N PHE A 365 -8.97 -21.62 -14.03
CA PHE A 365 -8.08 -22.71 -13.66
C PHE A 365 -8.32 -23.26 -12.25
N GLU A 366 -9.14 -22.61 -11.43
CA GLU A 366 -9.51 -23.12 -10.10
C GLU A 366 -10.25 -24.47 -10.20
N ALA A 367 -11.11 -24.62 -11.22
CA ALA A 367 -11.82 -25.86 -11.54
C ALA A 367 -11.54 -26.28 -12.99
N TYR A 368 -10.26 -26.43 -13.30
CA TYR A 368 -9.79 -26.68 -14.66
C TYR A 368 -10.38 -27.96 -15.27
N SER A 369 -10.76 -27.86 -16.52
CA SER A 369 -11.16 -29.00 -17.36
C SER A 369 -10.66 -28.78 -18.79
N ARG A 370 -9.83 -29.70 -19.31
CA ARG A 370 -9.34 -29.64 -20.68
C ARG A 370 -10.47 -29.58 -21.70
N ALA A 371 -11.55 -30.35 -21.50
CA ALA A 371 -12.68 -30.33 -22.41
C ALA A 371 -13.37 -28.96 -22.50
N LYS A 372 -13.53 -28.28 -21.35
CA LYS A 372 -14.07 -26.88 -21.32
C LYS A 372 -13.11 -25.90 -21.99
N GLU A 373 -11.82 -26.08 -21.81
CA GLU A 373 -10.81 -25.25 -22.48
C GLU A 373 -10.88 -25.43 -24.00
N GLU A 374 -10.97 -26.66 -24.51
CA GLU A 374 -11.09 -26.97 -25.93
C GLU A 374 -12.39 -26.42 -26.53
N GLU A 375 -13.53 -26.56 -25.84
CA GLU A 375 -14.79 -25.97 -26.25
C GLU A 375 -14.71 -24.44 -26.39
N LEU A 376 -14.05 -23.77 -25.44
CA LEU A 376 -13.83 -22.34 -25.47
C LEU A 376 -12.93 -21.92 -26.63
N ILE A 377 -11.84 -22.67 -26.87
CA ILE A 377 -10.93 -22.44 -28.00
C ILE A 377 -11.69 -22.55 -29.33
N ASP A 378 -12.50 -23.60 -29.51
CA ASP A 378 -13.25 -23.81 -30.73
C ASP A 378 -14.29 -22.70 -30.95
N LYS A 379 -14.95 -22.24 -29.90
CA LYS A 379 -15.89 -21.13 -29.95
C LYS A 379 -15.20 -19.83 -30.37
N VAL A 380 -14.07 -19.48 -29.75
CA VAL A 380 -13.31 -18.27 -30.06
C VAL A 380 -12.78 -18.34 -31.50
N ARG A 381 -12.25 -19.49 -31.94
CA ARG A 381 -11.79 -19.68 -33.32
C ARG A 381 -12.93 -19.54 -34.36
N ALA A 382 -14.14 -19.95 -34.00
CA ALA A 382 -15.31 -19.83 -34.89
C ALA A 382 -15.74 -18.38 -35.07
N THR A 383 -15.57 -17.52 -34.07
CA THR A 383 -16.08 -16.13 -34.05
C THR A 383 -15.07 -15.08 -34.50
N THR A 384 -13.76 -15.29 -34.30
CA THR A 384 -12.75 -14.21 -34.33
C THR A 384 -11.94 -14.10 -35.59
N LEU A 385 -12.02 -15.01 -36.59
CA LEU A 385 -11.22 -14.91 -37.79
C LEU A 385 -11.99 -14.23 -38.92
N PRO A 386 -11.68 -12.96 -39.27
CA PRO A 386 -12.17 -12.36 -40.52
C PRO A 386 -11.84 -13.26 -41.71
N MET A 387 -12.73 -13.32 -42.68
CA MET A 387 -12.57 -14.19 -43.90
C MET A 387 -11.24 -13.95 -44.63
N ILE A 388 -10.74 -12.70 -44.60
CA ILE A 388 -9.46 -12.29 -45.19
C ILE A 388 -8.27 -12.95 -44.47
N GLU A 389 -8.33 -13.11 -43.17
CA GLU A 389 -7.27 -13.71 -42.33
C GLU A 389 -7.22 -15.25 -42.47
N ARG A 390 -8.40 -15.88 -42.64
CA ARG A 390 -8.50 -17.30 -43.04
C ARG A 390 -7.87 -17.57 -44.38
N ALA A 391 -8.14 -16.71 -45.37
CA ALA A 391 -7.55 -16.83 -46.71
C ALA A 391 -6.01 -16.61 -46.69
N ARG A 392 -5.52 -15.69 -45.85
CA ARG A 392 -4.10 -15.42 -45.71
C ARG A 392 -3.35 -16.58 -45.04
N ARG A 393 -3.92 -17.20 -43.97
CA ARG A 393 -3.40 -18.42 -43.34
C ARG A 393 -3.34 -19.59 -44.32
N MET A 394 -4.41 -19.77 -45.15
CA MET A 394 -4.45 -20.79 -46.15
C MET A 394 -3.39 -20.60 -47.23
N ALA A 395 -3.13 -19.36 -47.64
CA ALA A 395 -2.07 -19.01 -48.58
C ALA A 395 -0.66 -19.30 -48.06
N PHE A 396 -0.38 -19.00 -46.78
CA PHE A 396 0.90 -19.32 -46.12
C PHE A 396 1.10 -20.83 -45.93
N ALA A 397 0.05 -21.56 -45.52
CA ALA A 397 0.07 -23.01 -45.40
C ALA A 397 0.33 -23.71 -46.75
N ILE A 398 -0.27 -23.22 -47.83
CA ILE A 398 -0.03 -23.72 -49.20
C ILE A 398 1.42 -23.45 -49.64
N ALA A 399 2.02 -22.34 -49.19
CA ALA A 399 3.40 -21.97 -49.47
C ALA A 399 4.43 -22.73 -48.61
N GLY A 400 3.99 -23.59 -47.71
CA GLY A 400 4.88 -24.32 -46.75
C GLY A 400 5.63 -23.42 -45.77
N GLN A 401 5.13 -22.20 -45.58
CA GLN A 401 5.71 -21.21 -44.66
C GLN A 401 4.80 -21.07 -43.43
N SER A 402 5.42 -21.02 -42.26
CA SER A 402 4.69 -20.63 -41.07
C SER A 402 4.21 -19.19 -41.22
N SER A 403 2.91 -18.96 -41.05
CA SER A 403 2.37 -17.61 -41.08
C SER A 403 3.07 -16.78 -39.99
N PRO A 404 3.54 -15.54 -40.31
CA PRO A 404 3.96 -14.60 -39.27
C PRO A 404 2.86 -14.37 -38.21
N LEU A 405 1.60 -14.59 -38.60
CA LEU A 405 0.43 -14.61 -37.72
C LEU A 405 0.40 -15.83 -36.75
N ASP A 406 1.05 -16.95 -37.08
CA ASP A 406 1.18 -18.07 -36.16
C ASP A 406 2.16 -17.77 -34.99
N LEU A 407 3.07 -16.84 -35.18
CA LEU A 407 3.91 -16.29 -34.15
C LEU A 407 3.17 -15.19 -33.35
N SER A 408 2.35 -14.38 -33.98
CA SER A 408 1.48 -13.37 -33.36
C SER A 408 0.14 -13.95 -32.88
N SER A 409 -0.27 -15.13 -33.33
CA SER A 409 -1.49 -15.81 -32.88
C SER A 409 -1.37 -16.39 -31.47
N ARG A 410 -0.19 -16.30 -30.88
CA ARG A 410 0.02 -16.53 -29.45
C ARG A 410 -0.50 -15.40 -28.61
N TYR A 411 -0.32 -14.21 -29.11
CA TYR A 411 -1.11 -13.06 -28.73
C TYR A 411 -2.26 -13.05 -29.76
N VAL A 412 -3.31 -13.76 -29.47
CA VAL A 412 -4.58 -13.41 -30.11
C VAL A 412 -4.83 -11.99 -29.65
N ALA A 413 -4.35 -11.05 -30.43
CA ALA A 413 -4.36 -9.66 -30.13
C ALA A 413 -5.76 -9.28 -29.64
N GLY A 414 -5.90 -8.98 -28.36
CA GLY A 414 -7.15 -8.59 -27.74
C GLY A 414 -8.12 -9.72 -27.40
N SER A 415 -7.72 -10.99 -27.38
CA SER A 415 -8.64 -12.05 -26.95
C SER A 415 -8.33 -12.50 -25.54
N SER A 416 -8.72 -11.66 -24.58
CA SER A 416 -9.05 -12.07 -23.21
C SER A 416 -10.13 -13.17 -23.16
N ASP A 417 -10.64 -13.59 -24.32
CA ASP A 417 -11.62 -14.67 -24.49
C ASP A 417 -10.98 -16.06 -24.39
N LEU A 418 -9.65 -16.18 -24.52
CA LEU A 418 -8.91 -17.41 -24.27
C LEU A 418 -8.43 -17.46 -22.83
N PRO A 419 -8.40 -18.63 -22.20
CA PRO A 419 -8.01 -18.72 -20.79
C PRO A 419 -6.51 -18.49 -20.55
N ARG A 420 -5.65 -18.74 -21.55
CA ARG A 420 -4.17 -18.55 -21.50
C ARG A 420 -3.57 -18.48 -22.92
N THR A 421 -2.32 -18.04 -23.02
CA THR A 421 -1.62 -17.91 -24.32
C THR A 421 -1.22 -19.27 -24.88
N TYR A 422 -0.53 -20.13 -24.11
CA TYR A 422 0.03 -21.38 -24.58
C TYR A 422 -0.89 -22.57 -24.27
N LEU A 423 -1.61 -23.07 -25.27
CA LEU A 423 -2.72 -24.02 -25.14
C LEU A 423 -2.33 -25.46 -25.50
N LYS A 424 -1.07 -25.71 -25.92
CA LYS A 424 -0.64 -27.00 -26.47
C LYS A 424 -0.85 -28.14 -25.48
N GLU A 425 -0.35 -27.99 -24.26
CA GLU A 425 -0.46 -28.99 -23.23
C GLU A 425 -1.63 -28.66 -22.29
N PRO A 426 -2.25 -29.66 -21.63
CA PRO A 426 -3.21 -29.40 -20.56
C PRO A 426 -2.59 -28.51 -19.46
N PHE A 427 -3.42 -27.68 -18.81
CA PHE A 427 -2.95 -26.88 -17.69
C PHE A 427 -2.62 -27.76 -16.49
N ASP A 428 -1.46 -27.54 -15.90
CA ASP A 428 -1.02 -28.11 -14.64
C ASP A 428 -0.51 -27.00 -13.74
N LEU A 429 -1.13 -26.83 -12.57
CA LEU A 429 -0.82 -25.72 -11.67
C LEU A 429 0.62 -25.75 -11.14
N ASN A 430 1.14 -26.95 -10.85
CA ASN A 430 2.51 -27.06 -10.35
C ASN A 430 3.52 -26.74 -11.46
N HIS A 431 3.23 -27.15 -12.69
CA HIS A 431 4.06 -26.79 -13.84
C HIS A 431 3.98 -25.29 -14.14
N GLU A 432 2.77 -24.70 -14.02
CA GLU A 432 2.55 -23.27 -14.22
C GLU A 432 3.35 -22.40 -13.23
N VAL A 433 3.49 -22.83 -11.96
CA VAL A 433 4.19 -22.08 -10.94
C VAL A 433 5.63 -22.57 -10.76
N ALA A 434 5.84 -23.78 -10.25
CA ALA A 434 7.17 -24.31 -9.96
C ALA A 434 7.98 -24.57 -11.25
N GLY A 435 7.32 -25.06 -12.31
CA GLY A 435 7.94 -25.23 -13.63
C GLY A 435 8.40 -23.93 -14.23
N ALA A 436 7.58 -22.87 -14.14
CA ALA A 436 7.93 -21.53 -14.63
C ALA A 436 9.11 -20.91 -13.87
N LEU A 437 9.13 -21.03 -12.54
CA LEU A 437 10.25 -20.58 -11.70
C LEU A 437 11.55 -21.32 -12.06
N ALA A 438 11.49 -22.64 -12.17
CA ALA A 438 12.64 -23.46 -12.54
C ALA A 438 13.15 -23.13 -13.95
N TYR A 439 12.24 -22.86 -14.90
CA TYR A 439 12.62 -22.43 -16.25
C TYR A 439 13.31 -21.07 -16.23
N SER A 440 12.74 -20.06 -15.54
CA SER A 440 13.36 -18.75 -15.39
C SER A 440 14.76 -18.85 -14.79
N GLU A 441 14.92 -19.68 -13.73
CA GLU A 441 16.20 -19.94 -13.08
C GLU A 441 17.22 -20.59 -14.02
N SER A 442 16.78 -21.46 -14.93
CA SER A 442 17.65 -22.11 -15.91
C SER A 442 18.28 -21.15 -16.93
N LEU A 443 17.71 -19.96 -17.09
CA LEU A 443 18.24 -18.89 -17.96
C LEU A 443 19.25 -18.00 -17.25
N ALA A 444 19.35 -18.11 -15.93
CA ALA A 444 20.22 -17.27 -15.11
C ALA A 444 21.62 -17.90 -14.92
N PRO A 445 22.62 -17.11 -14.53
CA PRO A 445 23.92 -17.64 -14.12
C PRO A 445 23.79 -18.62 -12.94
N PRO A 446 24.71 -19.62 -12.85
CA PRO A 446 24.72 -20.60 -11.75
C PRO A 446 24.65 -19.92 -10.37
N GLY A 447 23.76 -20.39 -9.51
CA GLY A 447 23.57 -19.88 -8.15
C GLY A 447 22.57 -18.73 -8.03
N LYS A 448 22.14 -18.12 -9.12
CA LYS A 448 21.11 -17.06 -9.10
C LYS A 448 19.72 -17.70 -9.18
N LYS A 449 18.89 -17.49 -8.14
CA LYS A 449 17.61 -18.15 -7.95
C LYS A 449 16.45 -17.27 -8.39
N ALA A 450 15.34 -17.90 -8.81
CA ALA A 450 14.07 -17.21 -9.00
C ALA A 450 13.44 -16.90 -7.62
N MET A 451 13.11 -15.64 -7.37
CA MET A 451 12.70 -15.13 -6.04
C MET A 451 11.28 -14.60 -6.00
N LEU A 452 10.63 -14.38 -7.14
CA LEU A 452 9.31 -13.76 -7.23
C LEU A 452 8.48 -14.41 -8.32
N TYR A 453 7.18 -14.58 -8.05
CA TYR A 453 6.17 -14.97 -9.02
C TYR A 453 5.20 -13.81 -9.30
N GLN A 454 5.11 -13.39 -10.55
CA GLN A 454 4.29 -12.26 -11.01
C GLN A 454 3.04 -12.80 -11.71
N TRP A 455 1.86 -12.44 -11.20
CA TRP A 455 0.58 -12.89 -11.77
C TRP A 455 0.35 -12.24 -13.14
N SER A 456 -0.10 -13.04 -14.10
CA SER A 456 -0.44 -12.60 -15.47
C SER A 456 -1.94 -12.30 -15.63
N GLY A 457 -2.28 -11.72 -16.76
CA GLY A 457 -3.66 -11.48 -17.18
C GLY A 457 -4.46 -10.62 -16.21
N ASN A 458 -5.61 -11.11 -15.74
CA ASN A 458 -6.46 -10.38 -14.80
C ASN A 458 -5.89 -10.25 -13.37
N CYS A 459 -4.74 -10.84 -13.08
CA CYS A 459 -4.10 -10.83 -11.76
C CYS A 459 -5.06 -11.22 -10.62
N LEU A 460 -5.94 -12.20 -10.83
CA LEU A 460 -6.92 -12.68 -9.86
C LEU A 460 -6.66 -14.15 -9.49
N PRO A 461 -5.51 -14.49 -8.90
CA PRO A 461 -5.19 -15.87 -8.54
C PRO A 461 -6.17 -16.41 -7.50
N PHE A 462 -6.46 -17.71 -7.58
CA PHE A 462 -7.18 -18.44 -6.54
C PHE A 462 -6.26 -18.94 -5.42
N GLU A 463 -6.84 -19.35 -4.30
CA GLU A 463 -6.09 -19.72 -3.10
C GLU A 463 -4.99 -20.78 -3.35
N GLY A 464 -5.34 -21.85 -4.08
CA GLY A 464 -4.39 -22.91 -4.41
C GLY A 464 -3.20 -22.42 -5.24
N ALA A 465 -3.41 -21.45 -6.14
CA ALA A 465 -2.31 -20.89 -6.94
C ALA A 465 -1.31 -20.12 -6.05
N ILE A 466 -1.81 -19.31 -5.13
CA ILE A 466 -0.96 -18.57 -4.17
C ILE A 466 -0.25 -19.56 -3.22
N ALA A 467 -0.95 -20.58 -2.74
CA ALA A 467 -0.35 -21.61 -1.89
C ALA A 467 0.81 -22.33 -2.61
N THR A 468 0.69 -22.55 -3.92
CA THR A 468 1.75 -23.17 -4.73
C THR A 468 3.00 -22.28 -4.82
N THR A 469 2.87 -20.95 -4.92
CA THR A 469 4.03 -20.04 -4.87
C THR A 469 4.74 -20.10 -3.52
N ARG A 470 3.98 -20.17 -2.41
CA ARG A 470 4.55 -20.33 -1.06
C ARG A 470 5.25 -21.67 -0.89
N ALA A 471 4.67 -22.76 -1.42
CA ALA A 471 5.28 -24.07 -1.40
C ALA A 471 6.59 -24.11 -2.21
N ALA A 472 6.70 -23.33 -3.29
CA ALA A 472 7.92 -23.11 -4.05
C ALA A 472 8.94 -22.18 -3.36
N GLY A 473 8.62 -21.64 -2.19
CA GLY A 473 9.51 -20.79 -1.39
C GLY A 473 9.62 -19.34 -1.87
N VAL A 474 8.72 -18.88 -2.75
CA VAL A 474 8.72 -17.49 -3.28
C VAL A 474 7.51 -16.70 -2.85
N ARG A 475 7.62 -15.39 -2.92
CA ARG A 475 6.48 -14.47 -2.80
C ARG A 475 5.83 -14.25 -4.16
N ASN A 476 4.59 -13.79 -4.13
CA ASN A 476 3.81 -13.44 -5.32
C ASN A 476 3.57 -11.93 -5.36
N MET A 477 3.34 -11.37 -6.54
CA MET A 477 3.03 -9.96 -6.75
C MET A 477 2.15 -9.77 -7.99
N ASN A 478 1.58 -8.63 -8.14
CA ASN A 478 0.78 -8.01 -9.18
C ASN A 478 -0.69 -7.84 -8.81
N GLY A 479 -1.37 -6.96 -9.55
CA GLY A 479 -2.68 -6.42 -9.22
C GLY A 479 -2.58 -5.22 -8.27
N GLY A 480 -3.69 -4.59 -7.96
CA GLY A 480 -3.76 -3.45 -7.07
C GLY A 480 -3.22 -2.16 -7.67
N ASP A 481 -3.70 -1.80 -8.85
CA ASP A 481 -3.28 -0.62 -9.59
C ASP A 481 -3.56 0.68 -8.83
N SER A 482 -2.49 1.36 -8.37
CA SER A 482 -2.58 2.64 -7.66
C SER A 482 -2.39 3.80 -8.63
N ARG A 483 -3.35 4.72 -8.64
CA ARG A 483 -3.23 6.04 -9.26
C ARG A 483 -3.70 7.12 -8.30
N LEU A 484 -2.96 8.21 -8.22
CA LEU A 484 -3.36 9.42 -7.49
C LEU A 484 -2.79 10.63 -8.23
N ASP A 485 -3.51 11.08 -9.22
CA ASP A 485 -3.14 12.15 -10.15
C ASP A 485 -4.36 12.99 -10.54
N ALA A 486 -4.20 13.94 -11.45
CA ALA A 486 -5.30 14.82 -11.86
C ALA A 486 -6.50 14.06 -12.46
N GLU A 487 -6.27 12.90 -13.09
CA GLU A 487 -7.34 12.07 -13.66
C GLU A 487 -8.01 11.18 -12.59
N PHE A 488 -7.26 10.75 -11.57
CA PHE A 488 -7.72 9.93 -10.45
C PHE A 488 -7.46 10.68 -9.12
N PRO A 489 -8.22 11.73 -8.82
CA PRO A 489 -7.88 12.71 -7.80
C PRO A 489 -8.35 12.30 -6.38
N SER A 490 -8.28 11.01 -6.04
CA SER A 490 -8.73 10.51 -4.74
C SER A 490 -7.88 9.34 -4.25
N VAL A 491 -7.64 9.29 -2.94
CA VAL A 491 -7.05 8.11 -2.27
C VAL A 491 -7.93 6.86 -2.39
N PHE A 492 -9.16 7.00 -2.85
CA PHE A 492 -10.02 5.92 -3.30
C PHE A 492 -9.33 5.00 -4.32
N TYR A 493 -8.51 5.58 -5.21
CA TYR A 493 -7.80 4.85 -6.28
C TYR A 493 -6.41 4.36 -5.84
N VAL A 494 -6.18 4.29 -4.53
CA VAL A 494 -4.97 3.73 -3.93
C VAL A 494 -5.35 2.44 -3.19
N PRO A 495 -5.15 1.25 -3.77
CA PRO A 495 -5.50 -0.03 -3.16
C PRO A 495 -4.74 -0.31 -1.86
N PRO A 496 -5.20 -1.29 -1.05
CA PRO A 496 -4.50 -1.74 0.14
C PRO A 496 -3.13 -2.38 -0.17
N ILE A 497 -2.46 -2.92 0.86
CA ILE A 497 -1.13 -3.58 0.73
C ILE A 497 -1.25 -4.91 -0.02
N ALA A 498 -2.29 -5.65 0.27
CA ALA A 498 -2.51 -7.00 -0.24
C ALA A 498 -4.00 -7.32 -0.30
N LYS A 499 -4.34 -8.37 -1.00
CA LYS A 499 -5.67 -8.92 -1.13
C LYS A 499 -5.75 -10.27 -0.43
N PRO A 500 -6.68 -10.49 0.49
CA PRO A 500 -6.93 -11.81 1.06
C PRO A 500 -7.60 -12.71 0.01
N VAL A 501 -7.10 -13.94 -0.13
CA VAL A 501 -7.64 -14.97 -1.02
C VAL A 501 -7.67 -16.29 -0.26
N GLY A 502 -8.82 -16.63 0.33
CA GLY A 502 -8.92 -17.72 1.29
C GLY A 502 -7.98 -17.51 2.48
N GLY A 503 -7.17 -18.50 2.82
CA GLY A 503 -6.13 -18.42 3.83
C GLY A 503 -4.80 -17.80 3.36
N GLN A 504 -4.74 -17.32 2.11
CA GLN A 504 -3.55 -16.77 1.48
C GLN A 504 -3.66 -15.25 1.26
N ARG A 505 -2.57 -14.62 0.81
CA ARG A 505 -2.53 -13.19 0.44
C ARG A 505 -1.85 -13.02 -0.91
N GLN A 506 -2.51 -12.28 -1.79
CA GLN A 506 -1.90 -11.74 -3.00
C GLN A 506 -1.30 -10.38 -2.66
N ILE A 507 0.00 -10.21 -2.85
CA ILE A 507 0.67 -8.94 -2.63
C ILE A 507 0.42 -8.02 -3.83
N TYR A 508 -0.03 -6.81 -3.56
CA TYR A 508 -0.29 -5.83 -4.61
C TYR A 508 0.98 -5.08 -5.02
N SER A 509 1.03 -4.67 -6.28
CA SER A 509 2.02 -3.72 -6.79
C SER A 509 1.90 -2.38 -6.06
N GLY A 510 3.01 -1.64 -5.95
CA GLY A 510 3.00 -0.33 -5.30
C GLY A 510 2.24 0.72 -6.10
N ASN A 511 2.43 0.73 -7.43
CA ASN A 511 1.81 1.66 -8.36
C ASN A 511 1.30 0.92 -9.61
N SER A 512 0.48 1.59 -10.40
CA SER A 512 0.01 1.13 -11.70
C SER A 512 1.14 1.06 -12.73
N ASN A 513 0.97 0.20 -13.72
CA ASN A 513 1.84 0.09 -14.89
C ASN A 513 1.41 1.07 -16.01
N GLU A 514 2.13 1.06 -17.14
CA GLU A 514 1.91 1.96 -18.26
C GLU A 514 0.54 1.83 -18.93
N ASN A 515 -0.12 0.67 -18.81
CA ASN A 515 -1.45 0.45 -19.43
C ASN A 515 -2.50 1.37 -18.82
N THR A 516 -2.56 1.45 -17.50
CA THR A 516 -3.52 2.29 -16.77
C THR A 516 -3.38 3.78 -17.08
N TYR A 517 -2.19 4.23 -17.46
CA TYR A 517 -1.94 5.63 -17.84
C TYR A 517 -2.25 5.92 -19.31
N THR A 518 -2.52 4.91 -20.13
CA THR A 518 -2.65 5.06 -21.59
C THR A 518 -3.77 4.16 -22.13
N ASN A 519 -4.99 4.38 -21.67
CA ASN A 519 -6.21 3.71 -22.20
C ASN A 519 -6.07 2.20 -22.39
N ASP A 520 -5.60 1.51 -21.39
CA ASP A 520 -5.46 0.06 -21.33
C ASP A 520 -5.04 -0.62 -22.66
N TRP A 521 -3.82 -1.11 -22.74
CA TRP A 521 -3.29 -1.88 -23.88
C TRP A 521 -3.26 -1.17 -25.26
N THR A 522 -3.53 0.14 -25.32
CA THR A 522 -3.54 0.91 -26.56
C THR A 522 -2.29 1.78 -26.72
N GLY A 523 -1.09 1.24 -26.55
CA GLY A 523 0.16 2.02 -26.72
C GLY A 523 0.03 3.20 -27.67
N PRO A 524 0.89 4.18 -27.68
CA PRO A 524 2.33 4.13 -27.41
C PRO A 524 2.80 4.36 -25.97
N TYR A 525 1.93 4.30 -24.96
CA TYR A 525 2.23 4.32 -23.52
C TYR A 525 2.96 5.57 -23.00
N TYR A 526 2.91 6.70 -23.71
CA TYR A 526 3.55 7.96 -23.30
C TYR A 526 2.96 8.53 -21.98
N GLY A 527 1.72 8.18 -21.67
CA GLY A 527 1.04 8.58 -20.44
C GLY A 527 1.73 8.08 -19.19
N PHE A 528 2.59 7.06 -19.28
CA PHE A 528 3.37 6.55 -18.14
C PHE A 528 4.28 7.61 -17.50
N SER A 529 4.59 8.70 -18.17
CA SER A 529 5.28 9.86 -17.59
C SER A 529 4.52 10.48 -16.40
N LEU A 530 3.19 10.29 -16.31
CA LEU A 530 2.34 10.76 -15.21
C LEU A 530 2.52 9.95 -13.91
N LEU A 531 3.18 8.80 -13.94
CA LEU A 531 3.53 8.05 -12.72
C LEU A 531 4.21 8.95 -11.67
N GLY A 532 5.04 9.90 -12.12
CA GLY A 532 5.69 10.85 -11.24
C GLY A 532 4.72 11.71 -10.42
N GLU A 533 3.51 11.97 -10.89
CA GLU A 533 2.47 12.67 -10.14
C GLU A 533 1.90 11.77 -9.03
N THR A 534 1.52 10.53 -9.35
CA THR A 534 1.09 9.52 -8.37
C THR A 534 2.15 9.31 -7.28
N VAL A 535 3.43 9.24 -7.66
CA VAL A 535 4.55 9.09 -6.71
C VAL A 535 4.62 10.29 -5.75
N ARG A 536 4.48 11.53 -6.22
CA ARG A 536 4.48 12.73 -5.36
C ARG A 536 3.27 12.76 -4.43
N ASN A 537 2.08 12.51 -4.96
CA ASN A 537 0.83 12.57 -4.22
C ASN A 537 0.70 11.44 -3.18
N THR A 538 1.36 10.29 -3.40
CA THR A 538 1.46 9.19 -2.42
C THR A 538 2.65 9.33 -1.47
N GLU A 539 3.46 10.39 -1.57
CA GLU A 539 4.51 10.76 -0.62
C GLU A 539 4.03 11.81 0.38
N THR A 540 3.35 12.85 -0.10
CA THR A 540 2.98 14.02 0.71
C THR A 540 1.48 14.31 0.59
N PRO A 541 0.77 14.67 1.69
CA PRO A 541 1.26 14.85 3.06
C PRO A 541 1.47 13.54 3.83
N ARG A 542 1.03 12.39 3.29
CA ARG A 542 1.16 11.06 3.88
C ARG A 542 1.89 10.13 2.91
N ARG A 543 2.89 9.42 3.41
CA ARG A 543 3.51 8.35 2.62
C ARG A 543 2.56 7.14 2.61
N LEU A 544 1.87 6.93 1.49
CA LEU A 544 0.84 5.89 1.34
C LEU A 544 1.38 4.64 0.64
N LYS A 545 2.34 4.80 -0.28
CA LYS A 545 2.89 3.73 -1.12
C LYS A 545 4.41 3.83 -1.21
N PRO A 546 5.14 2.72 -1.50
CA PRO A 546 6.53 2.78 -1.93
C PRO A 546 6.66 3.49 -3.28
N PHE A 547 7.88 3.78 -3.71
CA PHE A 547 8.16 4.21 -5.07
C PHE A 547 8.36 2.96 -5.93
N ASN A 548 7.35 2.55 -6.67
CA ASN A 548 7.38 1.39 -7.56
C ASN A 548 7.32 1.84 -9.03
N ILE A 549 8.17 1.25 -9.87
CA ILE A 549 8.06 1.34 -11.34
C ILE A 549 7.73 -0.06 -11.85
N TYR A 550 6.49 -0.27 -12.26
CA TYR A 550 5.98 -1.51 -12.81
C TYR A 550 5.70 -1.31 -14.31
N TYR A 551 6.31 -2.13 -15.15
CA TYR A 551 6.18 -1.99 -16.60
C TYR A 551 6.40 -3.33 -17.32
N HIS A 552 6.19 -3.31 -18.64
CA HIS A 552 6.31 -4.48 -19.50
C HIS A 552 7.41 -4.29 -20.55
N MET A 553 7.85 -5.38 -21.18
CA MET A 553 8.89 -5.34 -22.21
C MET A 553 8.46 -4.59 -23.48
N TYR A 554 7.15 -4.46 -23.77
CA TYR A 554 6.69 -3.64 -24.90
C TYR A 554 6.96 -2.14 -24.74
N SER A 555 7.39 -1.66 -23.55
CA SER A 555 7.88 -0.29 -23.38
C SER A 555 9.12 0.03 -24.24
N GLY A 556 9.83 -0.97 -24.72
CA GLY A 556 10.93 -0.83 -25.69
C GLY A 556 10.45 -0.80 -27.16
N GLU A 557 9.15 -0.88 -27.43
CA GLU A 557 8.61 -0.93 -28.79
C GLU A 557 8.53 0.46 -29.43
N ARG A 558 8.18 1.49 -28.66
CA ARG A 558 7.96 2.85 -29.14
C ARG A 558 8.84 3.87 -28.41
N GLU A 559 9.33 4.86 -29.16
CA GLU A 559 10.17 5.94 -28.60
C GLU A 559 9.49 6.65 -27.44
N SER A 560 8.21 6.98 -27.57
CA SER A 560 7.46 7.69 -26.53
C SER A 560 7.24 6.86 -25.25
N ALA A 561 7.07 5.54 -25.37
CA ALA A 561 6.97 4.64 -24.22
C ALA A 561 8.32 4.53 -23.49
N LEU A 562 9.41 4.32 -24.24
CA LEU A 562 10.76 4.24 -23.70
C LEU A 562 11.17 5.57 -23.02
N ALA A 563 10.83 6.70 -23.64
CA ALA A 563 11.11 8.02 -23.06
C ALA A 563 10.37 8.24 -21.74
N ALA A 564 9.09 7.86 -21.65
CA ALA A 564 8.30 7.95 -20.43
C ALA A 564 8.86 7.03 -19.33
N LEU A 565 9.25 5.80 -19.66
CA LEU A 565 9.92 4.88 -18.73
C LEU A 565 11.22 5.48 -18.20
N ARG A 566 12.08 5.98 -19.08
CA ARG A 566 13.37 6.61 -18.69
C ARG A 566 13.17 7.84 -17.81
N GLN A 567 12.15 8.64 -18.06
CA GLN A 567 11.79 9.77 -17.20
C GLN A 567 11.49 9.32 -15.77
N ASN A 568 10.72 8.23 -15.59
CA ASN A 568 10.40 7.68 -14.28
C ASN A 568 11.65 7.10 -13.59
N LEU A 569 12.54 6.42 -14.32
CA LEU A 569 13.82 5.93 -13.78
C LEU A 569 14.75 7.06 -13.36
N LEU A 570 14.82 8.17 -14.13
CA LEU A 570 15.56 9.36 -13.75
C LEU A 570 14.98 10.03 -12.50
N LEU A 571 13.67 10.09 -12.38
CA LEU A 571 12.99 10.58 -11.17
C LEU A 571 13.35 9.70 -9.96
N ALA A 572 13.34 8.38 -10.09
CA ALA A 572 13.75 7.46 -9.03
C ALA A 572 15.20 7.67 -8.63
N ARG A 573 16.12 7.75 -9.60
CA ARG A 573 17.57 8.00 -9.36
C ARG A 573 17.84 9.30 -8.63
N SER A 574 17.08 10.36 -8.91
CA SER A 574 17.23 11.67 -8.27
C SER A 574 16.53 11.80 -6.92
N SER A 575 15.74 10.80 -6.53
CA SER A 575 14.97 10.78 -5.27
C SER A 575 15.76 10.12 -4.13
N SER A 576 15.49 10.54 -2.89
CA SER A 576 16.06 9.91 -1.69
C SER A 576 15.35 8.60 -1.36
N LEU A 577 15.85 7.49 -1.87
CA LEU A 577 15.23 6.17 -1.81
C LEU A 577 16.17 5.13 -1.19
N THR A 578 15.59 4.05 -0.64
CA THR A 578 16.26 2.78 -0.33
C THR A 578 15.81 1.75 -1.36
N PRO A 579 16.64 1.47 -2.40
CA PRO A 579 16.29 0.51 -3.44
C PRO A 579 16.42 -0.93 -2.92
N VAL A 580 15.41 -1.75 -3.20
CA VAL A 580 15.38 -3.19 -2.90
C VAL A 580 14.83 -3.97 -4.10
N SER A 581 14.99 -5.30 -4.14
CA SER A 581 14.30 -6.13 -5.13
C SER A 581 12.80 -6.18 -4.86
N ALA A 582 12.01 -6.50 -5.88
CA ALA A 582 10.57 -6.62 -5.70
C ALA A 582 10.19 -7.78 -4.77
N SER A 583 10.97 -8.87 -4.74
CA SER A 583 10.77 -9.96 -3.78
C SER A 583 10.99 -9.51 -2.33
N HIS A 584 11.96 -8.65 -2.07
CA HIS A 584 12.20 -8.09 -0.73
C HIS A 584 11.02 -7.18 -0.31
N TYR A 585 10.54 -6.32 -1.21
CA TYR A 585 9.33 -5.54 -0.93
C TYR A 585 8.11 -6.44 -0.69
N ALA A 586 7.91 -7.48 -1.51
CA ALA A 586 6.82 -8.43 -1.34
C ALA A 586 6.86 -9.12 0.04
N ALA A 587 8.07 -9.42 0.54
CA ALA A 587 8.24 -9.96 1.88
C ALA A 587 7.90 -8.93 2.97
N ILE A 588 8.34 -7.66 2.84
CA ILE A 588 7.97 -6.57 3.75
C ILE A 588 6.44 -6.43 3.81
N ALA A 589 5.79 -6.43 2.66
CA ALA A 589 4.33 -6.28 2.54
C ALA A 589 3.56 -7.48 3.14
N ASP A 590 4.04 -8.70 2.90
CA ASP A 590 3.44 -9.93 3.43
C ASP A 590 3.59 -9.99 4.97
N ASP A 591 4.75 -9.59 5.49
CA ASP A 591 5.05 -9.61 6.92
C ASP A 591 4.29 -8.53 7.71
N PHE A 592 3.68 -7.53 7.05
CA PHE A 592 2.73 -6.60 7.70
C PHE A 592 1.62 -7.33 8.46
N ALA A 593 1.14 -8.43 7.92
CA ALA A 593 0.07 -9.21 8.54
C ALA A 593 0.51 -10.00 9.78
N THR A 594 1.80 -10.32 9.90
CA THR A 594 2.32 -11.17 10.98
C THR A 594 2.88 -10.40 12.17
N VAL A 595 3.21 -9.12 11.99
CA VAL A 595 3.78 -8.27 13.06
C VAL A 595 2.94 -8.31 14.31
N THR A 596 3.58 -8.57 15.43
CA THR A 596 2.97 -8.50 16.76
C THR A 596 3.47 -7.26 17.50
N LEU A 597 2.54 -6.56 18.12
CA LEU A 597 2.80 -5.37 18.94
C LEU A 597 2.31 -5.63 20.36
N THR A 598 3.16 -5.34 21.34
CA THR A 598 2.77 -5.42 22.74
C THR A 598 3.15 -4.12 23.43
N ARG A 599 2.20 -3.47 24.07
CA ARG A 599 2.46 -2.29 24.88
C ARG A 599 3.07 -2.73 26.20
N ILE A 600 4.23 -2.18 26.56
CA ILE A 600 4.96 -2.47 27.80
C ILE A 600 4.52 -1.47 28.87
N ASP A 601 4.56 -0.18 28.52
CA ASP A 601 4.15 0.93 29.39
C ASP A 601 3.56 2.09 28.55
N ALA A 602 3.45 3.28 29.14
CA ALA A 602 2.87 4.45 28.48
C ALA A 602 3.64 4.90 27.23
N GLN A 603 4.95 4.61 27.14
CA GLN A 603 5.86 5.11 26.12
C GLN A 603 6.70 4.01 25.45
N SER A 604 6.51 2.74 25.81
CA SER A 604 7.33 1.62 25.34
C SER A 604 6.49 0.51 24.74
N TRP A 605 6.95 -0.04 23.61
CA TRP A 605 6.31 -1.14 22.90
C TRP A 605 7.35 -2.18 22.48
N SER A 606 6.94 -3.45 22.54
CA SER A 606 7.64 -4.56 21.91
C SER A 606 7.09 -4.80 20.51
N VAL A 607 7.98 -4.99 19.53
CA VAL A 607 7.68 -5.26 18.12
C VAL A 607 8.33 -6.59 17.74
N GLY A 608 7.53 -7.62 17.54
CA GLY A 608 7.98 -8.98 17.24
C GLY A 608 7.31 -9.55 16.00
N ASN A 609 7.71 -10.76 15.61
CA ASN A 609 7.18 -11.51 14.47
C ASN A 609 7.06 -10.68 13.17
N ARG A 610 8.07 -9.88 12.89
CA ARG A 610 8.06 -8.83 11.85
C ARG A 610 8.77 -9.22 10.55
N GLY A 611 9.43 -10.37 10.50
CA GLY A 611 10.12 -10.86 9.30
C GLY A 611 10.99 -9.79 8.64
N GLN A 612 10.69 -9.46 7.40
CA GLN A 612 11.39 -8.41 6.63
C GLN A 612 10.85 -6.99 6.87
N LEU A 613 9.76 -6.81 7.60
CA LEU A 613 9.24 -5.49 7.95
C LEU A 613 10.11 -4.89 9.07
N GLN A 614 10.89 -3.83 8.74
CA GLN A 614 11.91 -3.27 9.61
C GLN A 614 11.62 -1.80 9.98
N THR A 615 10.42 -1.34 9.79
CA THR A 615 10.02 0.04 10.13
C THR A 615 8.69 0.05 10.86
N VAL A 616 8.64 0.82 11.95
CA VAL A 616 7.38 1.23 12.57
C VAL A 616 7.26 2.75 12.52
N ARG A 617 6.04 3.24 12.35
CA ARG A 617 5.71 4.66 12.28
C ARG A 617 4.93 5.08 13.53
N PHE A 618 5.20 6.28 14.01
CA PHE A 618 4.37 6.97 15.01
C PHE A 618 3.79 8.24 14.39
N ASP A 619 2.49 8.30 14.34
CA ASP A 619 1.75 9.52 13.99
C ASP A 619 1.60 10.37 15.26
N ASP A 620 1.39 11.69 15.09
CA ASP A 620 1.32 12.66 16.20
C ASP A 620 2.55 12.57 17.15
N ALA A 621 3.72 12.46 16.54
CA ALA A 621 5.00 12.33 17.25
C ALA A 621 5.73 13.68 17.45
N ASP A 622 5.04 14.80 17.24
CA ASP A 622 5.62 16.13 17.46
C ASP A 622 6.08 16.27 18.94
N GLY A 623 7.29 16.77 19.11
CA GLY A 623 7.90 16.88 20.43
C GLY A 623 8.37 15.55 21.06
N LEU A 624 8.33 14.43 20.35
CA LEU A 624 8.83 13.14 20.80
C LEU A 624 10.11 12.74 20.07
N LEU A 625 10.92 11.93 20.74
CA LEU A 625 12.13 11.29 20.20
C LEU A 625 12.12 9.81 20.61
N VAL A 626 12.92 9.01 19.93
CA VAL A 626 13.22 7.66 20.38
C VAL A 626 14.26 7.74 21.51
N ASP A 627 13.96 7.15 22.66
CA ASP A 627 14.89 6.94 23.75
C ASP A 627 15.75 5.71 23.44
N ILE A 628 16.92 5.91 22.86
CA ILE A 628 17.80 4.83 22.40
C ILE A 628 18.35 4.02 23.58
N GLU A 629 18.58 4.64 24.72
CA GLU A 629 19.13 3.95 25.90
C GLU A 629 18.14 2.92 26.50
N LYS A 630 16.84 3.22 26.37
CA LYS A 630 15.77 2.33 26.82
C LYS A 630 15.20 1.47 25.70
N SER A 631 15.59 1.72 24.44
CA SER A 631 15.18 0.93 23.29
C SER A 631 16.15 -0.22 23.04
N ARG A 632 15.66 -1.25 22.32
CA ARG A 632 16.48 -2.42 21.93
C ARG A 632 16.21 -2.74 20.48
N GLY A 633 17.26 -2.98 19.69
CA GLY A 633 17.14 -3.33 18.28
C GLY A 633 16.56 -2.19 17.43
N VAL A 634 16.90 -0.95 17.78
CA VAL A 634 16.55 0.26 17.03
C VAL A 634 17.83 0.83 16.44
N LEU A 635 17.85 1.05 15.10
CA LEU A 635 18.95 1.69 14.40
C LEU A 635 18.88 3.22 14.54
N GLY A 636 17.68 3.77 14.57
CA GLY A 636 17.43 5.21 14.67
C GLY A 636 16.07 5.60 14.16
N SER A 637 15.87 6.89 13.88
CA SER A 637 14.57 7.39 13.40
C SER A 637 14.72 8.58 12.45
N THR A 638 13.72 8.74 11.57
CA THR A 638 13.62 9.90 10.67
C THR A 638 12.21 10.52 10.77
N ARG A 639 12.12 11.81 10.42
CA ARG A 639 10.84 12.51 10.37
C ARG A 639 10.44 12.77 8.94
N HIS A 640 9.18 12.51 8.66
CA HIS A 640 8.53 12.86 7.41
C HIS A 640 7.98 14.30 7.49
N VAL A 641 7.90 14.96 6.34
CA VAL A 641 7.34 16.32 6.23
C VAL A 641 5.90 16.44 6.75
N GLY A 642 5.14 15.36 6.73
CA GLY A 642 3.79 15.26 7.31
C GLY A 642 3.76 15.07 8.84
N GLY A 643 4.88 15.18 9.57
CA GLY A 643 4.97 15.09 11.03
C GLY A 643 5.16 13.67 11.57
N ALA A 644 4.95 12.62 10.78
CA ALA A 644 5.17 11.25 11.20
C ALA A 644 6.66 10.95 11.48
N MET A 645 6.91 10.14 12.52
CA MET A 645 8.25 9.62 12.86
C MET A 645 8.35 8.16 12.47
N TYR A 646 9.29 7.83 11.59
CA TYR A 646 9.63 6.47 11.20
C TYR A 646 10.82 5.96 11.99
N VAL A 647 10.67 4.82 12.66
CA VAL A 647 11.70 4.19 13.48
C VAL A 647 12.23 2.97 12.75
N SER A 648 13.51 2.97 12.41
CA SER A 648 14.20 1.86 11.76
C SER A 648 14.65 0.83 12.79
N LEU A 649 14.25 -0.44 12.59
CA LEU A 649 14.54 -1.57 13.45
C LEU A 649 15.67 -2.40 12.86
N ASP A 650 16.51 -2.98 13.73
CA ASP A 650 17.59 -3.87 13.32
C ASP A 650 17.05 -5.29 13.05
N PRO A 651 17.10 -5.82 11.82
CA PRO A 651 16.66 -7.17 11.50
C PRO A 651 17.44 -8.29 12.22
N ALA A 652 18.65 -8.01 12.73
CA ALA A 652 19.40 -8.97 13.51
C ALA A 652 18.81 -9.19 14.92
N VAL A 653 17.86 -8.36 15.35
CA VAL A 653 17.18 -8.46 16.65
C VAL A 653 15.74 -8.91 16.41
N GLU A 654 15.41 -10.15 16.78
CA GLU A 654 14.11 -10.77 16.54
C GLU A 654 12.94 -9.95 17.11
N THR A 655 13.07 -9.51 18.35
CA THR A 655 12.07 -8.67 19.03
C THR A 655 12.69 -7.36 19.47
N SER A 656 12.26 -6.26 18.87
CA SER A 656 12.71 -4.92 19.21
C SER A 656 11.83 -4.30 20.30
N ILE A 657 12.44 -3.43 21.11
CA ILE A 657 11.71 -2.56 22.05
C ILE A 657 11.91 -1.12 21.60
N VAL A 658 10.82 -0.42 21.37
CA VAL A 658 10.83 1.01 21.01
C VAL A 658 10.26 1.79 22.19
N THR A 659 11.07 2.68 22.75
CA THR A 659 10.68 3.60 23.82
C THR A 659 10.75 5.03 23.30
N LEU A 660 9.74 5.83 23.61
CA LEU A 660 9.67 7.25 23.26
C LEU A 660 9.95 8.12 24.50
N MET A 661 10.54 9.30 24.26
CA MET A 661 10.77 10.33 25.26
C MET A 661 10.37 11.70 24.73
N SER A 662 10.07 12.64 25.62
CA SER A 662 9.84 14.04 25.22
C SER A 662 11.14 14.68 24.74
N ARG A 663 11.05 15.49 23.69
CA ARG A 663 12.19 16.27 23.21
C ARG A 663 12.58 17.30 24.29
N PRO A 664 13.88 17.45 24.62
CA PRO A 664 14.34 18.51 25.50
C PRO A 664 13.93 19.90 24.99
N ALA A 665 13.49 20.78 25.89
CA ALA A 665 13.00 22.11 25.54
C ALA A 665 14.11 23.12 25.17
N ASP A 666 15.34 22.81 25.49
CA ASP A 666 16.51 23.70 25.43
C ASP A 666 17.37 23.59 24.16
N GLY A 667 16.90 22.80 23.17
CA GLY A 667 17.65 22.61 21.93
C GLY A 667 18.94 21.80 22.08
N ALA A 668 19.13 21.10 23.21
CA ALA A 668 20.25 20.20 23.42
C ALA A 668 20.42 19.18 22.29
N PRO A 669 21.64 18.71 21.99
CA PRO A 669 21.86 17.68 20.98
C PRO A 669 20.97 16.47 21.23
N VAL A 670 20.32 15.99 20.17
CA VAL A 670 19.33 14.89 20.24
C VAL A 670 19.97 13.58 20.69
N TYR A 671 21.28 13.43 20.49
CA TYR A 671 22.04 12.25 20.88
C TYR A 671 23.51 12.57 21.19
N THR A 672 23.95 12.13 22.36
CA THR A 672 25.33 12.29 22.83
C THR A 672 25.98 10.98 23.30
N GLY A 673 25.24 9.88 23.21
CA GLY A 673 25.69 8.55 23.63
C GLY A 673 26.79 7.94 22.75
N PRO A 674 27.25 6.71 23.04
CA PRO A 674 28.24 6.00 22.23
C PRO A 674 27.64 5.55 20.89
N GLY A 675 28.44 5.53 19.82
CA GLY A 675 28.00 5.20 18.48
C GLY A 675 27.21 6.33 17.79
N ALA A 676 26.25 5.98 16.97
CA ALA A 676 25.37 6.92 16.26
C ALA A 676 23.99 6.32 16.01
N GLN A 677 23.00 7.19 15.75
CA GLN A 677 21.65 6.80 15.34
C GLN A 677 21.48 7.00 13.84
N LEU A 678 20.89 6.02 13.16
CA LEU A 678 20.55 6.15 11.75
C LEU A 678 19.45 7.20 11.56
N VAL A 679 19.70 8.19 10.69
CA VAL A 679 18.67 9.08 10.17
C VAL A 679 18.16 8.53 8.85
N SER A 680 19.07 8.25 7.90
CA SER A 680 18.70 7.65 6.62
C SER A 680 19.86 6.94 5.95
N SER A 681 19.56 5.91 5.16
CA SER A 681 20.53 5.20 4.33
C SER A 681 19.91 4.78 3.00
N ARG A 682 20.71 4.86 1.92
CA ARG A 682 20.34 4.25 0.64
C ARG A 682 20.37 2.73 0.72
N TRP A 683 21.24 2.16 1.58
CA TRP A 683 21.37 0.74 1.77
C TRP A 683 20.53 0.22 2.94
N PHE A 684 20.09 -1.00 2.86
CA PHE A 684 19.50 -1.74 3.97
C PHE A 684 20.57 -2.13 4.98
N LEU A 685 20.31 -1.91 6.27
CA LEU A 685 21.30 -2.08 7.34
C LEU A 685 20.84 -3.13 8.36
N ARG A 686 21.81 -3.92 8.89
CA ARG A 686 21.57 -4.92 9.93
C ARG A 686 22.79 -5.16 10.81
N GLY A 687 22.56 -5.69 12.01
CA GLY A 687 23.62 -6.11 12.91
C GLY A 687 24.41 -4.94 13.47
N TYR A 688 23.71 -3.88 13.91
CA TYR A 688 24.32 -2.72 14.54
C TYR A 688 24.93 -3.07 15.90
N ALA A 689 26.24 -2.80 16.08
CA ALA A 689 26.98 -3.07 17.30
C ALA A 689 27.89 -1.90 17.66
N VAL A 690 27.70 -1.35 18.85
CA VAL A 690 28.53 -0.26 19.38
C VAL A 690 29.89 -0.78 19.86
N ASN A 691 30.98 -0.11 19.45
CA ASN A 691 32.36 -0.43 19.82
C ASN A 691 33.08 0.83 20.36
N GLY A 692 33.08 1.00 21.68
CA GLY A 692 33.57 2.25 22.29
C GLY A 692 32.71 3.44 21.86
N CYS A 693 33.29 4.49 21.30
CA CYS A 693 32.57 5.61 20.72
C CYS A 693 32.13 5.36 19.26
N GLY A 694 32.65 4.29 18.60
CA GLY A 694 32.32 3.87 17.24
C GLY A 694 31.26 2.77 17.19
N PHE A 695 31.06 2.18 16.01
CA PHE A 695 30.12 1.09 15.78
C PHE A 695 30.42 0.32 14.49
N ASP A 696 29.90 -0.88 14.39
CA ASP A 696 29.91 -1.72 13.20
C ASP A 696 28.46 -1.96 12.71
N VAL A 697 28.26 -2.12 11.41
CA VAL A 697 26.98 -2.50 10.79
C VAL A 697 27.21 -3.22 9.47
N THR A 698 26.38 -4.18 9.12
CA THR A 698 26.37 -4.80 7.80
C THR A 698 25.34 -4.10 6.90
N ALA A 699 25.72 -3.83 5.67
CA ALA A 699 24.91 -3.14 4.69
C ALA A 699 24.72 -3.98 3.43
N GLU A 700 23.52 -3.88 2.82
CA GLU A 700 23.19 -4.42 1.51
C GLU A 700 22.40 -3.40 0.70
N GLY A 701 22.67 -3.29 -0.61
CA GLY A 701 21.94 -2.35 -1.46
C GLY A 701 22.60 -2.07 -2.80
N TYR A 702 22.02 -1.17 -3.55
CA TYR A 702 22.38 -0.87 -4.93
C TYR A 702 22.91 0.57 -5.06
N GLY A 703 23.88 0.74 -5.95
CA GLY A 703 24.57 2.02 -6.12
C GLY A 703 25.43 2.41 -4.92
N PHE A 704 25.91 3.65 -4.87
CA PHE A 704 26.75 4.13 -3.79
C PHE A 704 26.00 4.29 -2.47
N GLY A 705 26.69 3.96 -1.37
CA GLY A 705 26.11 3.99 -0.02
C GLY A 705 26.05 5.39 0.56
N ASP A 706 25.04 6.16 0.23
CA ASP A 706 24.78 7.48 0.82
C ASP A 706 24.00 7.31 2.14
N MET A 707 24.56 7.84 3.23
CA MET A 707 24.06 7.67 4.59
C MET A 707 24.12 8.96 5.39
N LEU A 708 23.13 9.13 6.27
CA LEU A 708 23.07 10.20 7.27
C LEU A 708 22.87 9.58 8.65
N TRP A 709 23.75 9.90 9.58
CA TRP A 709 23.72 9.47 10.98
C TRP A 709 23.70 10.67 11.91
N GLN A 710 23.19 10.47 13.11
CA GLN A 710 23.17 11.45 14.19
C GLN A 710 24.04 10.95 15.35
N THR A 711 25.00 11.78 15.81
CA THR A 711 25.92 11.48 16.89
C THR A 711 26.26 12.74 17.72
N ALA A 712 27.22 12.66 18.62
CA ALA A 712 27.71 13.85 19.34
C ALA A 712 28.39 14.84 18.35
N PRO A 713 28.15 16.16 18.52
CA PRO A 713 28.77 17.19 17.67
C PRO A 713 30.31 17.09 17.65
N GLY A 714 30.88 17.26 16.47
CA GLY A 714 32.34 17.25 16.27
C GLY A 714 33.01 15.88 16.32
N ARG A 715 32.27 14.79 16.57
CA ARG A 715 32.80 13.41 16.59
C ARG A 715 33.34 13.03 15.24
N LYS A 716 34.51 12.40 15.21
CA LYS A 716 35.22 12.02 13.98
C LYS A 716 35.19 10.49 13.82
N PHE A 717 34.95 10.04 12.62
CA PHE A 717 34.98 8.62 12.27
C PHE A 717 35.91 8.38 11.09
N GLU A 718 36.69 7.30 11.15
CA GLU A 718 37.22 6.63 9.97
C GLU A 718 36.21 5.52 9.61
N VAL A 719 35.56 5.62 8.45
CA VAL A 719 34.59 4.65 7.94
C VAL A 719 35.28 3.73 6.96
N THR A 720 35.35 2.45 7.28
CA THR A 720 35.90 1.40 6.42
C THR A 720 34.78 0.50 5.93
N ALA A 721 34.67 0.32 4.61
CA ALA A 721 33.78 -0.64 3.96
C ALA A 721 34.59 -1.87 3.55
N GLU A 722 34.20 -3.06 4.00
CA GLU A 722 34.92 -4.31 3.81
C GLU A 722 34.00 -5.42 3.30
N ARG A 723 34.50 -6.21 2.34
CA ARG A 723 33.83 -7.44 1.83
C ARG A 723 34.86 -8.55 1.74
N ASP A 724 34.58 -9.72 2.34
CA ASP A 724 35.42 -10.90 2.35
C ASP A 724 36.89 -10.63 2.78
N GLY A 725 37.08 -9.73 3.76
CA GLY A 725 38.38 -9.31 4.26
C GLY A 725 39.12 -8.29 3.38
N GLN A 726 38.52 -7.85 2.27
CA GLN A 726 39.07 -6.82 1.39
C GLN A 726 38.41 -5.46 1.66
N VAL A 727 39.22 -4.46 1.90
CA VAL A 727 38.77 -3.05 2.01
C VAL A 727 38.37 -2.55 0.63
N LEU A 728 37.09 -2.20 0.47
CA LEU A 728 36.53 -1.64 -0.76
C LEU A 728 36.63 -0.12 -0.80
N ALA A 729 36.42 0.52 0.36
CA ALA A 729 36.46 1.96 0.48
C ALA A 729 36.87 2.36 1.90
N ARG A 730 37.51 3.52 2.03
CA ARG A 730 37.79 4.19 3.31
C ARG A 730 37.52 5.68 3.15
N THR A 731 36.83 6.26 4.14
CA THR A 731 36.51 7.68 4.13
C THR A 731 36.47 8.21 5.55
N ASP A 732 36.88 9.48 5.71
CA ASP A 732 36.74 10.19 6.97
C ASP A 732 35.39 10.94 6.98
N ALA A 733 34.72 10.92 8.14
CA ALA A 733 33.45 11.59 8.35
C ALA A 733 33.50 12.36 9.68
N VAL A 734 33.00 13.58 9.69
CA VAL A 734 32.96 14.42 10.89
C VAL A 734 31.57 14.93 11.11
N ALA A 735 31.07 14.78 12.34
CA ALA A 735 29.79 15.31 12.76
C ALA A 735 29.84 16.86 12.77
N ASP A 736 28.80 17.47 12.21
CA ASP A 736 28.64 18.93 12.24
C ASP A 736 28.27 19.45 13.66
N ALA A 737 28.00 20.74 13.77
CA ALA A 737 27.58 21.36 15.03
C ALA A 737 26.25 20.87 15.58
N ALA A 738 25.39 20.27 14.72
CA ALA A 738 24.14 19.62 15.10
C ALA A 738 24.33 18.13 15.40
N GLY A 739 25.52 17.56 15.21
CA GLY A 739 25.84 16.16 15.37
C GLY A 739 25.47 15.29 14.16
N ALA A 740 25.15 15.88 13.01
CA ALA A 740 24.86 15.15 11.79
C ALA A 740 26.14 14.74 11.06
N VAL A 741 26.23 13.45 10.67
CA VAL A 741 27.35 12.88 9.91
C VAL A 741 26.80 12.35 8.59
N GLN A 742 27.16 12.99 7.49
CA GLN A 742 26.83 12.53 6.14
C GLN A 742 28.09 12.05 5.43
N PHE A 743 27.98 10.92 4.74
CA PHE A 743 29.07 10.39 3.91
C PHE A 743 28.51 9.47 2.83
N THR A 744 29.35 9.17 1.83
CA THR A 744 29.01 8.26 0.74
C THR A 744 30.11 7.21 0.57
N VAL A 745 29.75 5.94 0.67
CA VAL A 745 30.65 4.83 0.33
C VAL A 745 30.64 4.66 -1.18
N GLN A 746 31.81 4.84 -1.81
CA GLN A 746 32.01 4.76 -3.26
C GLN A 746 32.15 3.30 -3.73
N SER A 747 31.15 2.46 -3.40
CA SER A 747 31.05 1.06 -3.78
C SER A 747 29.58 0.70 -3.91
N ASP A 748 29.27 -0.48 -4.43
CA ASP A 748 27.96 -1.10 -4.26
C ASP A 748 27.94 -2.03 -3.03
N ALA A 749 26.75 -2.44 -2.63
CA ALA A 749 26.52 -3.44 -1.57
C ALA A 749 25.53 -4.53 -2.02
N ILE A 750 25.51 -4.85 -3.33
CA ILE A 750 24.68 -5.95 -3.89
C ILE A 750 25.03 -7.28 -3.18
N ALA A 751 26.32 -7.53 -2.93
CA ALA A 751 26.77 -8.49 -1.93
C ALA A 751 27.03 -7.76 -0.59
N PRO A 752 26.75 -8.39 0.58
CA PRO A 752 26.89 -7.72 1.88
C PRO A 752 28.25 -7.07 2.11
N VAL A 753 28.23 -5.87 2.66
CA VAL A 753 29.41 -5.07 3.02
C VAL A 753 29.40 -4.82 4.51
N LYS A 754 30.50 -5.09 5.20
CA LYS A 754 30.67 -4.70 6.58
C LYS A 754 31.19 -3.26 6.64
N LEU A 755 30.47 -2.39 7.32
CA LEU A 755 30.88 -1.02 7.61
C LEU A 755 31.39 -0.95 9.04
N ARG A 756 32.61 -0.44 9.21
CA ARG A 756 33.19 -0.16 10.52
C ARG A 756 33.39 1.34 10.66
N PHE A 757 32.85 1.92 11.71
CA PHE A 757 32.98 3.30 12.09
C PHE A 757 33.94 3.39 13.28
N ALA A 758 35.23 3.51 13.00
CA ALA A 758 36.24 3.71 14.03
C ALA A 758 36.25 5.19 14.45
N CYS A 759 36.00 5.43 15.73
CA CYS A 759 35.89 6.78 16.28
C CYS A 759 37.27 7.19 16.88
N HIS A 760 37.66 8.42 16.63
CA HIS A 760 38.80 9.06 17.25
C HIS A 760 38.28 10.16 18.19
N GLU A 761 38.58 10.04 19.49
CA GLU A 761 38.26 11.06 20.50
C GLU A 761 39.12 12.32 20.39
#